data_be4a837d542215c2695f019bfa67eed6
#
_entry.id   be4a837d542215c2695f019bfa67eed6
#
_cell.length_a   1.000
_cell.length_b   1.000
_cell.length_c   1.000
_cell.angle_alpha   90.00
_cell.angle_beta   90.00
_cell.angle_gamma   90.00
#
_symmetry.space_group_name_H-M   'P 1'
#
loop_
_entity.id
_entity.type
_entity.pdbx_description
1 polymer ?
#
loop_
_entity_poly.entity_id
_entity_poly.type
_entity_poly.pdbx_seq_one_letter_code
_entity_poly.pdbx_strand_id
1 'polypeptide(L)'
;VERRLLVFFFASTLFFALYVMLNVLLGPPPQARKAAGTAAKTGPAATSPLDPTGKAGQAATADQAATGNDKEQPVDDPARSQTAAAKAADGKASEISATQPNADEADEPKRPQNPSLLTLGSMDPASGYHLLATFNTRGGAIERLELTERTPKGGLKYRRVDTTSGYLGYLAPKSSPEGNGCIVRVVGPGTPAALAASEGGAPAGLKVDDRIVAAGGKAIASAADLDAILEKTRPGEELSVEVIRGGSGDSPLKFKTTLTEHPLDLIRLSSDGGQDEVLGNIDRLSYRVTLSQLNDRTLPTGSSSIDGLAWVADAIYDHDDPGDSSMGQASFSLPLSQRKLGAAATGPLKIIRSYGMKPGSYLIETDVRVENLGDKPQKLAYRLEGPNGITLEGWWYSTKISPNYLGGAAARDIVYKTTSAGHRLVSGYELKTRAQEQPKDADVPIFGEAEPEPNRALLYAGVDAQYFLVAVLPPEGTETLTAFRRAAGSVVADPVMIPKHKERAVNVSFFLDSVAAEVPPGEALRQPLRLFAGPKEPAILDSLGLGKTIEYGWFGWVSKFLSSILHGLNWLTGNYGVAIILLTCLVRFCLFPISRNAAVNAQRMQELAPEFKKIAEKYKDDLEGRMRAQRDFQKRVGFNPMAGCLPALLQLPIFIGLYRCLSTDIELRQAPFLPQRAWASNLAGPDMLYHWGDWLWDYLSGRGTGWLGPYFNILPVFVVILFLIQQKMFMPPPTDEQQALTQKIMTYMTLMMAVFFFRVPAGLCVYFITSSLWGIAERIIVKKTLPSKSVLAATGGDSGTVIDATATATKPAGGFAKSFADRIREQMNPEAPKALPPNKRKRPTGKR
;
A
#
# COMPACT_ATOMS: atom_id res chain seq x y z
N VAL A 1 0.91 10.12 1.99
CA VAL A 1 1.66 11.11 2.78
C VAL A 1 2.66 11.84 1.90
N GLU A 2 3.42 11.19 1.02
CA GLU A 2 4.36 11.87 0.11
C GLU A 2 3.65 12.86 -0.82
N ARG A 3 2.49 12.48 -1.40
CA ARG A 3 1.69 13.41 -2.19
C ARG A 3 1.20 14.59 -1.35
N ARG A 4 0.84 14.36 -0.08
CA ARG A 4 0.47 15.43 0.88
C ARG A 4 1.68 16.27 1.27
N LEU A 5 2.84 15.65 1.45
CA LEU A 5 4.09 16.34 1.76
C LEU A 5 4.59 17.16 0.56
N LEU A 6 4.52 16.61 -0.65
CA LEU A 6 4.77 17.33 -1.90
C LEU A 6 3.74 18.45 -2.11
N VAL A 7 2.45 18.19 -1.90
CA VAL A 7 1.40 19.22 -1.96
C VAL A 7 1.64 20.29 -0.91
N PHE A 8 2.06 19.93 0.31
CA PHE A 8 2.43 20.88 1.35
C PHE A 8 3.63 21.74 0.92
N PHE A 9 4.71 21.14 0.41
CA PHE A 9 5.86 21.89 -0.09
C PHE A 9 5.50 22.75 -1.29
N PHE A 10 4.74 22.24 -2.25
CA PHE A 10 4.25 23.01 -3.39
C PHE A 10 3.27 24.10 -2.97
N ALA A 11 2.30 23.79 -2.09
CA ALA A 11 1.38 24.77 -1.55
C ALA A 11 2.11 25.85 -0.73
N SER A 12 3.10 25.47 0.09
CA SER A 12 3.94 26.39 0.84
C SER A 12 4.78 27.25 -0.08
N THR A 13 5.38 26.67 -1.12
CA THR A 13 6.16 27.40 -2.13
C THR A 13 5.28 28.30 -2.98
N LEU A 14 4.09 27.81 -3.37
CA LEU A 14 3.10 28.58 -4.12
C LEU A 14 2.53 29.71 -3.27
N PHE A 15 2.23 29.47 -2.00
CA PHE A 15 1.75 30.50 -1.06
C PHE A 15 2.83 31.55 -0.82
N PHE A 16 4.08 31.14 -0.70
CA PHE A 16 5.22 32.06 -0.58
C PHE A 16 5.44 32.85 -1.88
N ALA A 17 5.36 32.19 -3.04
CA ALA A 17 5.43 32.84 -4.35
C ALA A 17 4.25 33.81 -4.57
N LEU A 18 3.03 33.42 -4.18
CA LEU A 18 1.83 34.26 -4.22
C LEU A 18 1.96 35.45 -3.28
N TYR A 19 2.51 35.24 -2.09
CA TYR A 19 2.81 36.31 -1.12
C TYR A 19 3.83 37.29 -1.68
N VAL A 20 4.93 36.81 -2.30
CA VAL A 20 5.93 37.65 -2.95
C VAL A 20 5.31 38.40 -4.13
N MET A 21 4.49 37.73 -4.94
CA MET A 21 3.78 38.29 -6.08
C MET A 21 2.73 39.33 -5.64
N LEU A 22 1.98 39.09 -4.57
CA LEU A 22 1.06 40.07 -3.99
C LEU A 22 1.81 41.29 -3.42
N ASN A 23 2.98 41.11 -2.78
CA ASN A 23 3.81 42.22 -2.35
C ASN A 23 4.42 43.02 -3.50
N VAL A 24 4.67 42.37 -4.66
CA VAL A 24 5.12 43.05 -5.89
C VAL A 24 3.97 43.77 -6.59
N LEU A 25 2.75 43.20 -6.55
CA LEU A 25 1.55 43.73 -7.20
C LEU A 25 0.80 44.78 -6.36
N LEU A 26 0.78 44.65 -5.04
CA LEU A 26 0.11 45.57 -4.09
C LEU A 26 1.07 46.51 -3.39
N GLY A 27 2.37 46.35 -3.63
CA GLY A 27 3.37 47.34 -3.24
C GLY A 27 3.16 48.66 -4.04
N PRO A 28 3.42 49.84 -3.44
CA PRO A 28 3.20 51.09 -4.16
C PRO A 28 3.97 51.11 -5.46
N PRO A 29 3.36 51.62 -6.56
CA PRO A 29 3.95 51.59 -7.88
C PRO A 29 5.32 52.26 -7.90
N PRO A 30 6.32 51.71 -8.61
CA PRO A 30 7.62 52.33 -8.72
C PRO A 30 7.46 53.71 -9.32
N GLN A 31 7.84 54.77 -8.61
CA GLN A 31 7.85 56.12 -9.13
C GLN A 31 8.75 56.18 -10.35
N ALA A 32 8.18 56.58 -11.47
CA ALA A 32 8.85 56.72 -12.76
C ALA A 32 10.05 57.69 -12.61
N ARG A 33 11.26 57.15 -12.78
CA ARG A 33 12.46 57.97 -12.94
C ARG A 33 12.36 58.81 -14.24
N LYS A 34 12.33 60.10 -14.14
CA LYS A 34 12.62 61.03 -15.24
C LYS A 34 13.98 60.67 -15.84
N ALA A 35 14.01 60.08 -17.01
CA ALA A 35 15.20 59.89 -17.80
C ALA A 35 15.52 61.22 -18.50
N ALA A 36 16.67 61.80 -18.15
CA ALA A 36 17.31 62.83 -18.95
C ALA A 36 17.82 62.20 -20.25
N GLY A 37 17.50 62.83 -21.38
CA GLY A 37 17.68 62.32 -22.69
C GLY A 37 19.09 62.25 -23.21
N THR A 38 19.27 61.43 -24.22
CA THR A 38 20.09 61.75 -25.41
C THR A 38 19.58 60.93 -26.59
N ALA A 39 19.46 61.68 -27.73
CA ALA A 39 18.91 61.25 -28.98
C ALA A 39 19.90 60.46 -29.87
N ALA A 40 19.39 59.60 -30.73
CA ALA A 40 19.74 59.45 -32.15
C ALA A 40 18.94 58.26 -32.70
N LYS A 41 18.01 58.58 -33.62
CA LYS A 41 17.90 58.35 -35.06
C LYS A 41 18.28 56.92 -35.55
N THR A 42 17.41 56.17 -36.13
CA THR A 42 16.86 56.12 -37.50
C THR A 42 15.87 54.96 -37.67
N GLY A 43 14.76 55.27 -38.36
CA GLY A 43 13.81 54.25 -38.84
C GLY A 43 14.19 53.79 -40.29
N PRO A 44 13.29 53.30 -41.20
CA PRO A 44 11.84 53.08 -41.06
C PRO A 44 11.30 51.80 -41.76
N ALA A 45 9.98 51.67 -41.74
CA ALA A 45 9.06 51.08 -42.75
C ALA A 45 8.62 49.66 -42.66
N ALA A 46 7.40 49.54 -42.48
CA ALA A 46 6.20 49.26 -43.30
C ALA A 46 5.92 47.74 -43.41
N THR A 47 4.75 47.22 -43.33
CA THR A 47 3.40 47.54 -43.79
C THR A 47 2.38 46.60 -43.22
N SER A 48 1.22 47.12 -42.80
CA SER A 48 -0.05 46.41 -42.76
C SER A 48 -0.63 46.27 -44.19
N PRO A 49 -1.80 45.66 -44.49
CA PRO A 49 -2.98 45.40 -43.68
C PRO A 49 -3.79 44.12 -44.11
N LEU A 50 -4.85 43.81 -43.44
CA LEU A 50 -6.24 43.70 -43.88
C LEU A 50 -7.10 42.75 -43.02
N ASP A 51 -8.01 43.33 -42.32
CA ASP A 51 -9.33 42.83 -41.91
C ASP A 51 -10.28 42.76 -43.16
N PRO A 52 -11.49 42.17 -43.16
CA PRO A 52 -12.53 42.30 -42.14
C PRO A 52 -13.64 41.23 -42.09
N THR A 53 -14.54 41.46 -41.14
CA THR A 53 -16.01 41.11 -41.10
C THR A 53 -16.38 39.75 -40.55
N GLY A 54 -17.37 39.62 -39.67
CA GLY A 54 -18.34 40.53 -39.13
C GLY A 54 -19.37 39.87 -38.24
N LYS A 55 -19.86 40.66 -37.32
CA LYS A 55 -21.20 40.71 -36.76
C LYS A 55 -21.71 39.51 -35.95
N ALA A 56 -22.11 39.66 -34.77
CA ALA A 56 -22.91 40.62 -33.97
C ALA A 56 -24.13 39.92 -33.35
N GLY A 57 -24.47 40.31 -32.13
CA GLY A 57 -25.78 40.26 -31.53
C GLY A 57 -25.74 39.70 -30.11
N GLN A 58 -25.50 40.50 -29.11
CA GLN A 58 -26.41 41.30 -28.24
C GLN A 58 -27.39 40.37 -27.52
N ALA A 59 -27.38 40.24 -26.25
CA ALA A 59 -27.54 41.14 -25.11
C ALA A 59 -28.94 41.07 -24.53
N ALA A 60 -28.96 41.09 -23.25
CA ALA A 60 -29.86 41.74 -22.30
C ALA A 60 -30.55 40.75 -21.36
N THR A 61 -30.17 40.78 -20.16
CA THR A 61 -30.55 41.57 -18.95
C THR A 61 -31.88 41.21 -18.31
N ALA A 62 -31.79 40.94 -17.00
CA ALA A 62 -32.61 41.43 -15.92
C ALA A 62 -34.03 40.82 -15.82
N ASP A 63 -34.66 40.60 -14.77
CA ASP A 63 -34.54 41.05 -13.37
C ASP A 63 -35.74 40.43 -12.58
N GLN A 64 -35.56 40.32 -11.26
CA GLN A 64 -36.60 40.45 -10.22
C GLN A 64 -37.72 39.40 -10.11
N ALA A 65 -37.73 38.70 -9.09
CA ALA A 65 -38.17 39.00 -7.70
C ALA A 65 -39.60 38.53 -7.38
N ALA A 66 -39.69 37.96 -6.22
CA ALA A 66 -40.71 38.15 -5.19
C ALA A 66 -41.67 37.00 -4.89
N THR A 67 -41.50 36.51 -3.68
CA THR A 67 -42.41 36.41 -2.57
C THR A 67 -43.49 35.34 -2.57
N GLY A 68 -43.60 34.68 -1.45
CA GLY A 68 -44.81 34.16 -0.84
C GLY A 68 -44.61 32.85 -0.13
N ASN A 69 -44.19 32.87 1.09
CA ASN A 69 -44.92 32.49 2.32
C ASN A 69 -45.99 31.42 2.13
N ASP A 70 -45.87 30.28 2.79
CA ASP A 70 -46.43 30.04 4.13
C ASP A 70 -46.19 28.58 4.58
N LYS A 71 -45.71 28.44 5.79
CA LYS A 71 -46.18 27.64 6.96
C LYS A 71 -46.73 26.23 6.67
N GLU A 72 -46.24 25.16 7.25
CA GLU A 72 -46.40 24.74 8.65
C GLU A 72 -45.77 23.37 8.86
N GLN A 73 -45.16 23.18 9.99
CA GLN A 73 -44.76 21.94 10.67
C GLN A 73 -45.99 21.18 11.20
N PRO A 74 -45.78 20.04 11.93
CA PRO A 74 -44.96 18.86 11.85
C PRO A 74 -45.79 17.56 11.91
N VAL A 75 -45.20 16.39 11.98
CA VAL A 75 -45.52 15.29 12.91
C VAL A 75 -45.04 13.92 12.45
N ASP A 76 -44.24 13.31 13.30
CA ASP A 76 -44.04 11.87 13.66
C ASP A 76 -43.76 10.75 12.66
N ASP A 77 -42.60 10.15 12.90
CA ASP A 77 -42.29 8.72 12.78
C ASP A 77 -43.34 7.84 13.51
N PRO A 78 -43.66 6.62 13.11
CA PRO A 78 -42.75 5.47 13.28
C PRO A 78 -42.84 4.33 12.26
N ALA A 79 -41.75 3.51 12.32
CA ALA A 79 -41.58 2.17 11.81
C ALA A 79 -42.83 1.32 11.54
N ARG A 80 -42.85 0.65 10.39
CA ARG A 80 -43.27 -0.77 10.28
C ARG A 80 -43.01 -1.38 8.90
N SER A 81 -42.25 -2.43 8.90
CA SER A 81 -42.24 -3.58 8.02
C SER A 81 -43.54 -3.82 7.26
N GLN A 82 -43.43 -4.02 5.94
CA GLN A 82 -44.41 -4.80 5.21
C GLN A 82 -43.75 -5.62 4.07
N THR A 83 -43.74 -6.89 4.31
CA THR A 83 -43.69 -8.00 3.35
C THR A 83 -44.72 -7.82 2.25
N ALA A 84 -44.27 -7.84 0.98
CA ALA A 84 -45.17 -7.97 -0.17
C ALA A 84 -45.25 -9.45 -0.58
N ALA A 85 -46.40 -10.05 -0.27
CA ALA A 85 -46.77 -11.36 -0.79
C ALA A 85 -47.17 -11.25 -2.26
N ALA A 86 -46.55 -12.03 -3.11
CA ALA A 86 -46.98 -12.23 -4.49
C ALA A 86 -48.11 -13.27 -4.54
N LYS A 87 -49.18 -12.84 -5.19
CA LYS A 87 -50.42 -13.60 -5.45
C LYS A 87 -50.18 -14.73 -6.42
N ALA A 88 -50.51 -15.93 -6.03
CA ALA A 88 -50.63 -17.08 -6.89
C ALA A 88 -51.78 -16.89 -7.92
N ALA A 89 -51.46 -17.21 -9.18
CA ALA A 89 -52.46 -17.39 -10.19
C ALA A 89 -52.46 -18.88 -10.56
N ASP A 90 -53.58 -19.53 -10.37
CA ASP A 90 -53.93 -20.88 -10.78
C ASP A 90 -53.72 -21.07 -12.31
N GLY A 91 -52.98 -22.09 -12.68
CA GLY A 91 -52.86 -22.54 -14.07
C GLY A 91 -52.48 -24.01 -14.13
N LYS A 92 -53.46 -24.84 -14.27
CA LYS A 92 -53.54 -26.24 -14.78
C LYS A 92 -52.21 -27.03 -14.83
N ALA A 93 -52.13 -28.03 -13.97
CA ALA A 93 -51.25 -29.16 -14.08
C ALA A 93 -51.42 -29.86 -15.46
N SER A 94 -50.41 -29.78 -16.29
CA SER A 94 -50.16 -30.72 -17.37
C SER A 94 -49.28 -31.82 -16.78
N GLU A 95 -49.82 -33.05 -16.81
CA GLU A 95 -49.05 -34.27 -16.57
C GLU A 95 -47.84 -34.30 -17.51
N ILE A 96 -46.68 -34.06 -16.98
CA ILE A 96 -45.42 -34.35 -17.66
C ILE A 96 -45.15 -35.84 -17.42
N SER A 97 -45.44 -36.61 -18.47
CA SER A 97 -45.03 -37.99 -18.61
C SER A 97 -43.58 -38.16 -18.17
N ALA A 98 -43.36 -39.08 -17.22
CA ALA A 98 -42.06 -39.52 -16.79
C ALA A 98 -41.30 -40.06 -18.03
N THR A 99 -40.44 -39.19 -18.59
CA THR A 99 -39.48 -39.62 -19.60
C THR A 99 -38.47 -40.52 -18.89
N GLN A 100 -38.38 -41.78 -19.30
CA GLN A 100 -37.34 -42.70 -18.86
C GLN A 100 -35.96 -42.00 -18.97
N PRO A 101 -35.06 -42.15 -18.00
CA PRO A 101 -33.72 -41.61 -18.13
C PRO A 101 -33.05 -42.20 -19.36
N ASN A 102 -32.57 -41.35 -20.27
CA ASN A 102 -31.81 -41.75 -21.43
C ASN A 102 -30.61 -42.59 -20.98
N ALA A 103 -30.37 -43.70 -21.69
CA ALA A 103 -29.27 -44.62 -21.38
C ALA A 103 -27.88 -43.98 -21.34
N ASP A 104 -27.71 -42.75 -21.86
CA ASP A 104 -26.47 -41.98 -21.84
C ASP A 104 -26.23 -41.18 -20.53
N GLU A 105 -27.22 -41.06 -19.64
CA GLU A 105 -27.06 -40.48 -18.30
C GLU A 105 -26.45 -41.47 -17.27
N ALA A 106 -26.44 -42.75 -17.60
CA ALA A 106 -25.95 -43.80 -16.71
C ALA A 106 -24.41 -43.89 -16.63
N ASP A 107 -23.65 -43.18 -17.47
CA ASP A 107 -22.20 -43.34 -17.61
C ASP A 107 -21.40 -42.12 -17.14
N GLU A 108 -22.04 -41.03 -16.69
CA GLU A 108 -21.29 -39.92 -16.03
C GLU A 108 -21.03 -40.31 -14.57
N PRO A 109 -19.76 -40.28 -14.11
CA PRO A 109 -19.48 -40.50 -12.71
C PRO A 109 -20.25 -39.49 -11.83
N LYS A 110 -20.93 -39.99 -10.80
CA LYS A 110 -21.67 -39.13 -9.84
C LYS A 110 -20.74 -38.16 -9.23
N ARG A 111 -20.82 -36.88 -9.62
CA ARG A 111 -19.99 -35.80 -9.09
C ARG A 111 -20.49 -35.36 -7.72
N PRO A 112 -19.58 -34.88 -6.85
CA PRO A 112 -19.96 -34.20 -5.63
C PRO A 112 -20.90 -33.03 -5.98
N GLN A 113 -22.05 -32.92 -5.34
CA GLN A 113 -22.99 -31.82 -5.57
C GLN A 113 -22.66 -30.60 -4.68
N ASN A 114 -21.95 -30.81 -3.57
CA ASN A 114 -21.59 -29.78 -2.63
C ASN A 114 -20.07 -29.58 -2.63
N PRO A 115 -19.60 -28.31 -2.58
CA PRO A 115 -18.17 -28.03 -2.46
C PRO A 115 -17.66 -28.52 -1.11
N SER A 116 -16.49 -29.13 -1.11
CA SER A 116 -15.70 -29.49 0.07
C SER A 116 -14.46 -28.60 0.20
N LEU A 117 -13.89 -28.55 1.40
CA LEU A 117 -12.69 -27.79 1.69
C LEU A 117 -11.57 -28.75 2.07
N LEU A 118 -10.35 -28.40 1.61
CA LEU A 118 -9.13 -29.14 1.87
C LEU A 118 -8.06 -28.20 2.36
N THR A 119 -7.19 -28.64 3.28
CA THR A 119 -6.10 -27.83 3.80
C THR A 119 -4.74 -28.38 3.41
N LEU A 120 -3.77 -27.50 3.11
CA LEU A 120 -2.35 -27.81 2.99
C LEU A 120 -1.54 -26.92 3.94
N GLY A 121 -0.42 -27.48 4.42
CA GLY A 121 0.39 -26.83 5.43
C GLY A 121 -0.14 -27.03 6.84
N SER A 122 0.39 -26.31 7.81
CA SER A 122 0.04 -26.51 9.22
C SER A 122 0.33 -25.24 10.04
N MET A 123 -0.43 -25.07 11.13
CA MET A 123 -0.16 -24.08 12.16
C MET A 123 0.71 -24.64 13.29
N ASP A 124 0.99 -25.94 13.30
CA ASP A 124 1.88 -26.57 14.28
C ASP A 124 3.32 -26.05 14.09
N PRO A 125 3.93 -25.47 15.15
CA PRO A 125 5.31 -25.00 15.09
C PRO A 125 6.31 -26.09 14.70
N ALA A 126 6.06 -27.34 15.08
CA ALA A 126 6.95 -28.47 14.78
C ALA A 126 6.93 -28.85 13.29
N SER A 127 5.89 -28.50 12.56
CA SER A 127 5.77 -28.80 11.14
C SER A 127 6.69 -27.92 10.25
N GLY A 128 7.08 -26.75 10.75
CA GLY A 128 7.91 -25.79 10.02
C GLY A 128 7.23 -25.09 8.86
N TYR A 129 5.93 -25.27 8.61
CA TYR A 129 5.21 -24.56 7.56
C TYR A 129 5.03 -23.08 7.91
N HIS A 130 5.22 -22.21 6.91
CA HIS A 130 4.98 -20.78 7.01
C HIS A 130 3.56 -20.38 6.57
N LEU A 131 2.84 -21.31 5.96
CA LEU A 131 1.51 -21.12 5.40
C LEU A 131 0.57 -22.26 5.83
N LEU A 132 -0.69 -21.88 6.06
CA LEU A 132 -1.83 -22.79 6.07
C LEU A 132 -2.80 -22.33 4.99
N ALA A 133 -2.98 -23.15 3.96
CA ALA A 133 -3.84 -22.88 2.82
C ALA A 133 -5.11 -23.70 2.89
N THR A 134 -6.26 -23.06 2.70
CA THR A 134 -7.55 -23.73 2.52
C THR A 134 -7.97 -23.61 1.07
N PHE A 135 -8.21 -24.75 0.46
CA PHE A 135 -8.68 -24.90 -0.93
C PHE A 135 -10.16 -25.28 -0.94
N ASN A 136 -10.84 -24.83 -1.98
CA ASN A 136 -12.23 -25.16 -2.24
C ASN A 136 -12.32 -26.00 -3.50
N THR A 137 -13.03 -27.12 -3.47
CA THR A 137 -13.27 -27.96 -4.65
C THR A 137 -14.06 -27.21 -5.73
N ARG A 138 -14.81 -26.14 -5.37
CA ARG A 138 -15.36 -25.20 -6.34
C ARG A 138 -14.22 -24.46 -7.04
N GLY A 139 -14.02 -24.73 -8.32
CA GLY A 139 -12.92 -24.18 -9.12
C GLY A 139 -11.55 -24.81 -8.85
N GLY A 140 -11.42 -25.75 -7.91
CA GLY A 140 -10.12 -26.26 -7.46
C GLY A 140 -9.20 -25.11 -7.04
N ALA A 141 -9.69 -24.15 -6.30
CA ALA A 141 -9.13 -22.82 -6.13
C ALA A 141 -8.80 -22.51 -4.66
N ILE A 142 -7.96 -21.48 -4.44
CA ILE A 142 -7.60 -21.06 -3.09
C ILE A 142 -8.71 -20.18 -2.51
N GLU A 143 -9.24 -20.58 -1.35
CA GLU A 143 -10.22 -19.83 -0.58
C GLU A 143 -9.55 -18.92 0.45
N ARG A 144 -8.56 -19.45 1.19
CA ARG A 144 -7.89 -18.75 2.29
C ARG A 144 -6.42 -19.10 2.36
N LEU A 145 -5.59 -18.13 2.69
CA LEU A 145 -4.17 -18.31 3.02
C LEU A 145 -3.85 -17.59 4.33
N GLU A 146 -3.34 -18.33 5.29
CA GLU A 146 -2.96 -17.84 6.60
C GLU A 146 -1.44 -17.95 6.80
N LEU A 147 -0.81 -16.91 7.36
CA LEU A 147 0.62 -16.89 7.67
C LEU A 147 0.84 -17.49 9.05
N THR A 148 1.52 -18.64 9.11
CA THR A 148 1.70 -19.44 10.32
C THR A 148 3.12 -19.41 10.88
N GLU A 149 4.06 -18.70 10.22
CA GLU A 149 5.44 -18.55 10.70
C GLU A 149 5.48 -18.02 12.13
N ARG A 150 6.36 -18.61 12.93
CA ARG A 150 6.51 -18.23 14.34
C ARG A 150 7.82 -17.53 14.62
N THR A 151 7.79 -16.64 15.59
CA THR A 151 8.99 -16.02 16.15
C THR A 151 9.78 -17.03 17.01
N PRO A 152 11.07 -16.81 17.27
CA PRO A 152 11.84 -17.66 18.18
C PRO A 152 11.26 -17.79 19.61
N LYS A 153 10.36 -16.87 19.99
CA LYS A 153 9.66 -16.88 21.29
C LYS A 153 8.36 -17.69 21.24
N GLY A 154 8.02 -18.32 20.09
CA GLY A 154 6.85 -19.17 19.93
C GLY A 154 5.56 -18.45 19.49
N GLY A 155 5.48 -17.11 19.53
CA GLY A 155 4.33 -16.35 19.05
C GLY A 155 4.30 -16.27 17.52
N LEU A 156 3.13 -15.95 16.94
CA LEU A 156 3.01 -15.71 15.50
C LEU A 156 3.85 -14.50 15.08
N LYS A 157 4.63 -14.64 14.00
CA LYS A 157 5.40 -13.53 13.41
C LYS A 157 4.47 -12.52 12.72
N TYR A 158 3.43 -13.02 12.09
CA TYR A 158 2.40 -12.21 11.42
C TYR A 158 1.02 -12.56 11.97
N ARG A 159 0.39 -11.60 12.63
CA ARG A 159 -0.93 -11.72 13.23
C ARG A 159 -1.87 -10.63 12.73
N ARG A 160 -3.15 -10.84 12.85
CA ARG A 160 -4.15 -9.79 12.58
C ARG A 160 -4.04 -8.68 13.61
N VAL A 161 -4.26 -7.43 13.16
CA VAL A 161 -4.24 -6.22 14.02
C VAL A 161 -5.63 -5.80 14.42
N ASP A 162 -6.62 -6.17 13.63
CA ASP A 162 -8.02 -5.74 13.72
C ASP A 162 -8.86 -6.59 14.69
N THR A 163 -8.31 -7.68 15.20
CA THR A 163 -9.00 -8.55 16.13
C THR A 163 -8.18 -8.84 17.39
N THR A 164 -8.83 -8.84 18.53
CA THR A 164 -8.26 -9.16 19.85
C THR A 164 -8.87 -10.40 20.45
N SER A 165 -9.81 -11.07 19.76
CA SER A 165 -10.45 -12.30 20.18
C SER A 165 -9.50 -13.50 20.08
N GLY A 166 -9.87 -14.59 20.72
CA GLY A 166 -9.17 -15.85 20.61
C GLY A 166 -9.46 -16.55 19.29
N TYR A 167 -8.45 -17.19 18.71
CA TYR A 167 -8.56 -17.94 17.47
C TYR A 167 -8.70 -19.44 17.76
N LEU A 168 -9.77 -20.04 17.26
CA LEU A 168 -10.06 -21.48 17.35
C LEU A 168 -9.50 -22.27 16.15
N GLY A 169 -9.39 -21.62 15.00
CA GLY A 169 -9.11 -22.18 13.68
C GLY A 169 -10.16 -21.71 12.70
N TYR A 170 -9.81 -21.67 11.40
CA TYR A 170 -10.81 -21.47 10.35
C TYR A 170 -11.60 -22.76 10.18
N LEU A 171 -12.88 -22.75 10.57
CA LEU A 171 -13.78 -23.91 10.53
C LEU A 171 -14.76 -23.85 9.36
N ALA A 172 -14.89 -22.69 8.67
CA ALA A 172 -15.92 -22.41 7.67
C ALA A 172 -17.32 -22.86 8.11
N PRO A 173 -17.79 -22.48 9.31
CA PRO A 173 -18.97 -23.09 9.94
C PRO A 173 -20.22 -22.79 9.11
N LYS A 174 -21.07 -23.82 8.87
CA LYS A 174 -22.35 -23.67 8.23
C LYS A 174 -23.47 -23.97 9.24
N SER A 175 -24.41 -23.04 9.36
CA SER A 175 -25.58 -23.26 10.25
C SER A 175 -26.31 -24.55 9.84
N SER A 176 -26.66 -25.35 10.84
CA SER A 176 -27.48 -26.57 10.61
C SER A 176 -28.86 -26.19 10.09
N PRO A 177 -29.40 -26.88 9.10
CA PRO A 177 -30.76 -26.64 8.59
C PRO A 177 -31.83 -26.75 9.69
N GLU A 178 -31.57 -27.54 10.72
CA GLU A 178 -32.46 -27.76 11.85
C GLU A 178 -32.38 -26.67 12.93
N GLY A 179 -31.46 -25.66 12.77
CA GLY A 179 -31.28 -24.58 13.75
C GLY A 179 -30.71 -25.01 15.11
N ASN A 180 -30.04 -26.18 15.16
CA ASN A 180 -29.52 -26.80 16.36
C ASN A 180 -27.98 -26.93 16.37
N GLY A 181 -27.29 -25.90 15.89
CA GLY A 181 -25.83 -25.84 15.87
C GLY A 181 -25.24 -25.41 14.53
N CYS A 182 -23.94 -25.52 14.43
CA CYS A 182 -23.20 -25.28 13.18
C CYS A 182 -22.28 -26.46 12.85
N ILE A 183 -22.17 -26.76 11.57
CA ILE A 183 -21.40 -27.89 11.03
C ILE A 183 -20.01 -27.39 10.67
N VAL A 184 -18.98 -28.07 11.15
CA VAL A 184 -17.57 -27.82 10.81
C VAL A 184 -17.30 -28.29 9.38
N ARG A 185 -16.81 -27.40 8.51
CA ARG A 185 -16.53 -27.72 7.11
C ARG A 185 -15.05 -27.98 6.84
N VAL A 186 -14.16 -27.51 7.70
CA VAL A 186 -12.72 -27.68 7.59
C VAL A 186 -12.05 -27.56 8.95
N VAL A 187 -10.97 -28.28 9.17
CA VAL A 187 -10.11 -28.19 10.36
C VAL A 187 -8.66 -28.18 9.89
N GLY A 188 -7.99 -27.04 10.03
CA GLY A 188 -6.57 -26.89 9.65
C GLY A 188 -5.65 -27.60 10.64
N PRO A 189 -4.63 -28.35 10.16
CA PRO A 189 -3.65 -29.00 11.03
C PRO A 189 -2.95 -28.02 11.96
N GLY A 190 -2.76 -28.40 13.22
CA GLY A 190 -2.08 -27.59 14.24
C GLY A 190 -2.88 -26.38 14.75
N THR A 191 -4.13 -26.18 14.33
CA THR A 191 -5.03 -25.18 14.91
C THR A 191 -5.53 -25.62 16.28
N PRO A 192 -5.97 -24.70 17.15
CA PRO A 192 -6.59 -25.05 18.44
C PRO A 192 -7.73 -26.07 18.31
N ALA A 193 -8.53 -25.97 17.25
CA ALA A 193 -9.60 -26.95 16.98
C ALA A 193 -9.04 -28.36 16.69
N ALA A 194 -7.96 -28.45 15.90
CA ALA A 194 -7.32 -29.73 15.59
C ALA A 194 -6.62 -30.36 16.83
N LEU A 195 -6.17 -29.51 17.76
CA LEU A 195 -5.44 -29.93 18.97
C LEU A 195 -6.36 -30.09 20.21
N ALA A 196 -7.66 -29.86 20.06
CA ALA A 196 -8.60 -29.89 21.18
C ALA A 196 -8.61 -31.26 21.89
N ALA A 197 -8.42 -31.24 23.20
CA ALA A 197 -8.42 -32.46 24.02
C ALA A 197 -9.85 -32.92 24.33
N SER A 198 -10.13 -34.21 24.15
CA SER A 198 -11.44 -34.81 24.49
C SER A 198 -11.53 -35.14 25.99
N GLU A 199 -12.65 -34.76 26.61
CA GLU A 199 -12.94 -35.15 28.03
C GLU A 199 -13.51 -36.56 28.14
N GLY A 200 -13.95 -37.20 27.06
CA GLY A 200 -14.64 -38.50 27.05
C GLY A 200 -13.87 -39.65 26.40
N GLY A 201 -12.53 -39.52 26.18
CA GLY A 201 -11.73 -40.59 25.56
C GLY A 201 -11.92 -40.72 24.03
N ALA A 202 -12.66 -39.81 23.39
CA ALA A 202 -12.72 -39.73 21.93
C ALA A 202 -11.36 -39.25 21.37
N PRO A 203 -11.02 -39.55 20.13
CA PRO A 203 -9.82 -39.01 19.47
C PRO A 203 -9.77 -37.51 19.59
N ALA A 204 -8.57 -36.95 19.83
CA ALA A 204 -8.35 -35.53 19.93
C ALA A 204 -8.73 -34.80 18.64
N GLY A 205 -9.09 -33.54 18.77
CA GLY A 205 -9.43 -32.63 17.67
C GLY A 205 -10.89 -32.70 17.22
N LEU A 206 -11.38 -31.54 16.81
CA LEU A 206 -12.62 -31.45 16.01
C LEU A 206 -12.37 -32.06 14.64
N LYS A 207 -13.41 -32.57 14.02
CA LYS A 207 -13.37 -33.15 12.67
C LYS A 207 -14.35 -32.45 11.74
N VAL A 208 -14.13 -32.62 10.45
CA VAL A 208 -15.09 -32.21 9.43
C VAL A 208 -16.41 -32.98 9.68
N ASP A 209 -17.52 -32.32 9.47
CA ASP A 209 -18.89 -32.76 9.76
C ASP A 209 -19.28 -32.90 11.25
N ASP A 210 -18.39 -32.54 12.20
CA ASP A 210 -18.80 -32.32 13.59
C ASP A 210 -19.82 -31.18 13.66
N ARG A 211 -20.92 -31.39 14.37
CA ARG A 211 -21.91 -30.35 14.63
C ARG A 211 -21.67 -29.74 16.00
N ILE A 212 -21.20 -28.49 16.05
CA ILE A 212 -20.98 -27.73 17.29
C ILE A 212 -22.36 -27.32 17.81
N VAL A 213 -22.69 -27.75 19.02
CA VAL A 213 -23.97 -27.46 19.69
C VAL A 213 -23.83 -26.54 20.88
N ALA A 214 -22.62 -26.43 21.46
CA ALA A 214 -22.33 -25.47 22.53
C ALA A 214 -20.85 -25.06 22.52
N ALA A 215 -20.55 -23.84 22.93
CA ALA A 215 -19.20 -23.33 23.17
C ALA A 215 -19.18 -22.41 24.39
N GLY A 216 -18.15 -22.56 25.26
CA GLY A 216 -18.03 -21.78 26.48
C GLY A 216 -19.26 -21.93 27.40
N GLY A 217 -19.89 -23.10 27.42
CA GLY A 217 -21.11 -23.38 28.21
C GLY A 217 -22.40 -22.73 27.67
N LYS A 218 -22.37 -22.14 26.46
CA LYS A 218 -23.54 -21.53 25.81
C LYS A 218 -23.95 -22.38 24.62
N ALA A 219 -25.27 -22.61 24.48
CA ALA A 219 -25.82 -23.31 23.32
C ALA A 219 -25.62 -22.47 22.06
N ILE A 220 -25.38 -23.15 20.94
CA ILE A 220 -25.20 -22.57 19.59
C ILE A 220 -26.33 -23.06 18.71
N ALA A 221 -27.06 -22.16 18.08
CA ALA A 221 -28.07 -22.44 17.09
C ALA A 221 -27.58 -22.21 15.66
N SER A 222 -26.61 -21.33 15.47
CA SER A 222 -26.08 -20.92 14.17
C SER A 222 -24.57 -20.67 14.18
N ALA A 223 -23.97 -20.52 13.01
CA ALA A 223 -22.57 -20.10 12.87
C ALA A 223 -22.30 -18.71 13.50
N ALA A 224 -23.27 -17.78 13.40
CA ALA A 224 -23.15 -16.44 13.98
C ALA A 224 -23.09 -16.47 15.50
N ASP A 225 -23.73 -17.45 16.15
CA ASP A 225 -23.64 -17.60 17.61
C ASP A 225 -22.23 -18.03 18.04
N LEU A 226 -21.59 -18.90 17.27
CA LEU A 226 -20.20 -19.30 17.50
C LEU A 226 -19.27 -18.09 17.38
N ASP A 227 -19.42 -17.30 16.31
CA ASP A 227 -18.63 -16.09 16.11
C ASP A 227 -18.83 -15.08 17.24
N ALA A 228 -20.07 -14.85 17.68
CA ALA A 228 -20.39 -13.95 18.78
C ALA A 228 -19.84 -14.41 20.14
N ILE A 229 -19.63 -15.71 20.33
CA ILE A 229 -18.95 -16.26 21.50
C ILE A 229 -17.45 -16.05 21.39
N LEU A 230 -16.85 -16.39 20.25
CA LEU A 230 -15.41 -16.23 19.99
C LEU A 230 -14.96 -14.77 20.10
N GLU A 231 -15.74 -13.81 19.62
CA GLU A 231 -15.46 -12.36 19.72
C GLU A 231 -15.22 -11.89 21.17
N LYS A 232 -15.83 -12.56 22.15
CA LYS A 232 -15.71 -12.22 23.57
C LYS A 232 -14.54 -12.88 24.26
N THR A 233 -13.88 -13.82 23.61
CA THR A 233 -12.71 -14.55 24.15
C THR A 233 -11.41 -13.80 23.95
N ARG A 234 -10.34 -14.30 24.55
CA ARG A 234 -8.98 -13.77 24.39
C ARG A 234 -8.00 -14.88 24.03
N PRO A 235 -6.89 -14.55 23.32
CA PRO A 235 -5.79 -15.49 23.17
C PRO A 235 -5.25 -15.97 24.52
N GLY A 236 -5.00 -17.27 24.65
CA GLY A 236 -4.58 -17.93 25.91
C GLY A 236 -5.74 -18.40 26.79
N GLU A 237 -6.99 -18.06 26.44
CA GLU A 237 -8.17 -18.51 27.16
C GLU A 237 -8.52 -19.97 26.79
N GLU A 238 -8.92 -20.77 27.78
CA GLU A 238 -9.48 -22.11 27.51
C GLU A 238 -10.93 -22.01 27.09
N LEU A 239 -11.26 -22.69 25.99
CA LEU A 239 -12.63 -22.81 25.48
C LEU A 239 -13.05 -24.27 25.51
N SER A 240 -14.22 -24.53 26.11
CA SER A 240 -14.91 -25.80 25.97
C SER A 240 -15.86 -25.77 24.77
N VAL A 241 -15.82 -26.82 23.96
CA VAL A 241 -16.69 -26.98 22.79
C VAL A 241 -17.39 -28.33 22.89
N GLU A 242 -18.71 -28.32 22.71
CA GLU A 242 -19.50 -29.55 22.68
C GLU A 242 -19.94 -29.81 21.24
N VAL A 243 -19.68 -31.01 20.76
CA VAL A 243 -20.02 -31.37 19.37
C VAL A 243 -20.78 -32.71 19.35
N ILE A 244 -21.66 -32.83 18.36
CA ILE A 244 -22.28 -34.14 17.98
C ILE A 244 -21.53 -34.62 16.76
N ARG A 245 -20.92 -35.80 16.87
CA ARG A 245 -20.17 -36.46 15.81
C ARG A 245 -20.96 -37.61 15.25
N GLY A 246 -21.03 -37.72 13.91
CA GLY A 246 -21.75 -38.84 13.24
C GLY A 246 -21.31 -40.20 13.81
N GLY A 247 -22.29 -41.03 14.18
CA GLY A 247 -22.05 -42.33 14.79
C GLY A 247 -21.94 -42.35 16.32
N SER A 248 -21.90 -41.25 17.03
CA SER A 248 -21.87 -41.18 18.51
C SER A 248 -23.28 -41.12 19.17
N GLY A 249 -24.35 -41.20 18.36
CA GLY A 249 -25.71 -40.91 18.82
C GLY A 249 -25.89 -39.42 19.12
N ASP A 250 -26.98 -39.07 19.84
CA ASP A 250 -27.26 -37.67 20.21
C ASP A 250 -26.47 -37.16 21.42
N SER A 251 -25.51 -37.93 21.94
CA SER A 251 -24.70 -37.53 23.10
C SER A 251 -23.56 -36.62 22.67
N PRO A 252 -23.47 -35.35 23.19
CA PRO A 252 -22.42 -34.46 22.83
C PRO A 252 -21.07 -34.92 23.41
N LEU A 253 -20.04 -34.85 22.54
CA LEU A 253 -18.65 -35.00 22.93
C LEU A 253 -18.11 -33.65 23.38
N LYS A 254 -17.38 -33.64 24.51
CA LYS A 254 -16.78 -32.40 25.04
C LYS A 254 -15.31 -32.35 24.75
N PHE A 255 -14.90 -31.20 24.24
CA PHE A 255 -13.52 -30.86 23.89
C PHE A 255 -13.09 -29.60 24.62
N LYS A 256 -11.83 -29.55 25.04
CA LYS A 256 -11.19 -28.34 25.60
C LYS A 256 -9.99 -27.97 24.77
N THR A 257 -9.84 -26.69 24.51
CA THR A 257 -8.70 -26.17 23.76
C THR A 257 -8.31 -24.79 24.27
N THR A 258 -7.02 -24.45 24.14
CA THR A 258 -6.52 -23.10 24.44
C THR A 258 -6.52 -22.30 23.14
N LEU A 259 -7.22 -21.19 23.14
CA LEU A 259 -7.28 -20.29 21.99
C LEU A 259 -5.95 -19.56 21.76
N THR A 260 -5.59 -19.32 20.50
CA THR A 260 -4.36 -18.63 20.11
C THR A 260 -4.64 -17.23 19.57
N GLU A 261 -3.58 -16.48 19.22
CA GLU A 261 -3.71 -15.28 18.40
C GLU A 261 -4.15 -15.64 16.97
N HIS A 262 -4.91 -14.75 16.32
CA HIS A 262 -5.28 -14.93 14.92
C HIS A 262 -4.05 -14.79 14.02
N PRO A 263 -3.72 -15.80 13.18
CA PRO A 263 -2.76 -15.64 12.12
C PRO A 263 -3.24 -14.55 11.14
N LEU A 264 -2.33 -13.94 10.40
CA LEU A 264 -2.72 -13.01 9.36
C LEU A 264 -3.31 -13.78 8.18
N ASP A 265 -4.56 -13.46 7.84
CA ASP A 265 -5.21 -13.91 6.61
C ASP A 265 -4.64 -13.12 5.44
N LEU A 266 -3.71 -13.69 4.71
CA LEU A 266 -3.14 -13.03 3.54
C LEU A 266 -4.13 -12.97 2.37
N ILE A 267 -4.88 -14.05 2.16
CA ILE A 267 -6.02 -14.13 1.26
C ILE A 267 -7.22 -14.58 2.06
N ARG A 268 -8.36 -13.92 1.88
CA ARG A 268 -9.64 -14.32 2.47
C ARG A 268 -10.80 -13.89 1.60
N LEU A 269 -11.93 -14.56 1.74
CA LEU A 269 -13.19 -14.11 1.15
C LEU A 269 -13.70 -12.89 1.91
N SER A 270 -14.42 -12.01 1.25
CA SER A 270 -14.99 -10.82 1.88
C SER A 270 -16.21 -11.11 2.75
N SER A 271 -16.85 -12.26 2.53
CA SER A 271 -17.96 -12.75 3.35
C SER A 271 -17.58 -13.07 4.80
N ASP A 272 -16.27 -13.15 5.10
CA ASP A 272 -15.79 -13.44 6.45
C ASP A 272 -15.88 -12.24 7.42
N GLY A 273 -16.74 -11.29 7.14
CA GLY A 273 -16.95 -10.11 7.97
C GLY A 273 -15.72 -9.19 8.00
N GLY A 274 -15.80 -8.04 7.40
CA GLY A 274 -14.74 -7.08 7.41
C GLY A 274 -15.03 -5.88 6.52
N GLN A 275 -14.10 -4.97 6.44
CA GLN A 275 -14.25 -3.76 5.62
C GLN A 275 -14.35 -4.06 4.12
N ASP A 276 -14.01 -5.29 3.71
CA ASP A 276 -14.08 -5.74 2.31
C ASP A 276 -15.50 -5.99 1.81
N GLU A 277 -16.44 -6.34 2.69
CA GLU A 277 -17.85 -6.57 2.35
C GLU A 277 -18.47 -5.36 1.65
N VAL A 278 -18.10 -4.18 2.07
CA VAL A 278 -18.57 -2.92 1.47
C VAL A 278 -18.00 -2.68 0.06
N LEU A 279 -16.99 -3.41 -0.35
CA LEU A 279 -16.33 -3.27 -1.65
C LEU A 279 -16.85 -4.27 -2.69
N GLY A 280 -17.93 -5.00 -2.36
CA GLY A 280 -18.59 -5.90 -3.29
C GLY A 280 -17.73 -7.09 -3.72
N ASN A 281 -16.78 -7.48 -2.89
CA ASN A 281 -15.98 -8.64 -3.13
C ASN A 281 -16.75 -9.89 -2.75
N ILE A 282 -17.49 -10.41 -3.63
CA ILE A 282 -18.37 -11.55 -3.43
C ILE A 282 -17.55 -12.80 -3.66
N ASP A 283 -17.64 -13.80 -2.79
CA ASP A 283 -17.33 -15.24 -2.90
C ASP A 283 -16.45 -15.72 -4.08
N ARG A 284 -15.62 -14.82 -4.64
CA ARG A 284 -14.73 -15.13 -5.75
C ARG A 284 -13.42 -15.70 -5.23
N LEU A 285 -13.21 -16.96 -5.49
CA LEU A 285 -12.00 -17.67 -5.10
C LEU A 285 -10.78 -17.19 -5.90
N SER A 286 -9.59 -17.39 -5.33
CA SER A 286 -8.32 -17.02 -5.95
C SER A 286 -7.80 -18.11 -6.86
N TYR A 287 -7.19 -17.71 -7.99
CA TYR A 287 -6.57 -18.64 -8.93
C TYR A 287 -7.53 -19.62 -9.61
N ARG A 288 -8.73 -19.19 -9.95
CA ARG A 288 -9.66 -19.98 -10.75
C ARG A 288 -9.14 -20.15 -12.18
N VAL A 289 -9.54 -21.24 -12.81
CA VAL A 289 -9.22 -21.55 -14.22
C VAL A 289 -10.47 -21.70 -15.04
N THR A 290 -10.48 -21.10 -16.24
CA THR A 290 -11.51 -21.32 -17.27
C THR A 290 -10.86 -21.51 -18.64
N LEU A 291 -11.60 -22.03 -19.61
CA LEU A 291 -11.12 -22.13 -20.99
C LEU A 291 -11.18 -20.75 -21.66
N SER A 292 -10.08 -20.31 -22.28
CA SER A 292 -10.02 -19.09 -23.08
C SER A 292 -10.02 -19.37 -24.58
N GLN A 293 -9.76 -20.61 -24.99
CA GLN A 293 -9.95 -21.10 -26.36
C GLN A 293 -10.31 -22.57 -26.34
N LEU A 294 -11.28 -22.95 -27.17
CA LEU A 294 -11.68 -24.31 -27.46
C LEU A 294 -11.94 -24.39 -28.98
N ASN A 295 -10.98 -24.96 -29.69
CA ASN A 295 -10.92 -24.98 -31.15
C ASN A 295 -11.18 -23.59 -31.78
N ASP A 296 -12.23 -23.39 -32.54
CA ASP A 296 -12.58 -22.14 -33.20
C ASP A 296 -13.25 -21.12 -32.27
N ARG A 297 -13.70 -21.54 -31.08
CA ARG A 297 -14.28 -20.64 -30.10
C ARG A 297 -13.19 -19.99 -29.24
N THR A 298 -13.15 -18.68 -29.25
CA THR A 298 -12.23 -17.87 -28.42
C THR A 298 -13.03 -17.01 -27.45
N LEU A 299 -12.38 -16.66 -26.36
CA LEU A 299 -12.92 -15.77 -25.36
C LEU A 299 -13.17 -14.37 -25.97
N PRO A 300 -14.42 -13.84 -25.95
CA PRO A 300 -14.70 -12.49 -26.40
C PRO A 300 -13.94 -11.43 -25.59
N THR A 301 -13.60 -10.31 -26.23
CA THR A 301 -12.97 -9.17 -25.51
C THR A 301 -13.92 -8.63 -24.45
N GLY A 302 -13.41 -8.42 -23.23
CA GLY A 302 -14.21 -7.94 -22.09
C GLY A 302 -15.04 -9.04 -21.40
N SER A 303 -15.00 -10.28 -21.89
CA SER A 303 -15.67 -11.42 -21.23
C SER A 303 -14.72 -12.19 -20.32
N SER A 304 -15.28 -12.82 -19.28
CA SER A 304 -14.53 -13.68 -18.36
C SER A 304 -14.52 -15.15 -18.77
N SER A 305 -15.39 -15.56 -19.71
CA SER A 305 -15.54 -16.93 -20.17
C SER A 305 -16.00 -16.99 -21.63
N ILE A 306 -15.76 -18.14 -22.28
CA ILE A 306 -16.40 -18.47 -23.56
C ILE A 306 -17.90 -18.63 -23.31
N ASP A 307 -18.74 -18.21 -24.27
CA ASP A 307 -20.18 -18.31 -24.16
C ASP A 307 -20.62 -19.78 -23.89
N GLY A 308 -21.43 -19.94 -22.84
CA GLY A 308 -21.88 -21.26 -22.38
C GLY A 308 -20.88 -22.02 -21.51
N LEU A 309 -19.65 -21.55 -21.29
CA LEU A 309 -18.61 -22.20 -20.48
C LEU A 309 -18.25 -21.46 -19.19
N ALA A 310 -19.01 -20.42 -18.80
CA ALA A 310 -18.79 -19.66 -17.57
C ALA A 310 -18.76 -20.54 -16.31
N TRP A 311 -19.57 -21.60 -16.29
CA TRP A 311 -19.69 -22.54 -15.19
C TRP A 311 -18.38 -23.29 -14.87
N VAL A 312 -17.44 -23.41 -15.82
CA VAL A 312 -16.15 -24.09 -15.63
C VAL A 312 -15.34 -23.50 -14.49
N ALA A 313 -15.37 -22.16 -14.34
CA ALA A 313 -14.63 -21.45 -13.29
C ALA A 313 -15.12 -21.77 -11.87
N ASP A 314 -16.40 -22.12 -11.74
CA ASP A 314 -17.04 -22.41 -10.45
C ASP A 314 -17.52 -23.87 -10.35
N ALA A 315 -17.11 -24.75 -11.29
CA ALA A 315 -17.41 -26.17 -11.26
C ALA A 315 -16.80 -26.83 -10.01
N ILE A 316 -17.46 -27.85 -9.51
CA ILE A 316 -16.95 -28.66 -8.40
C ILE A 316 -16.00 -29.71 -8.98
N TYR A 317 -14.76 -29.67 -8.54
CA TYR A 317 -13.71 -30.62 -8.90
C TYR A 317 -13.76 -31.83 -7.97
N ASP A 318 -13.45 -32.97 -8.51
CA ASP A 318 -13.09 -34.14 -7.72
C ASP A 318 -11.68 -33.90 -7.13
N HIS A 319 -11.43 -34.37 -5.95
CA HIS A 319 -10.11 -34.29 -5.31
C HIS A 319 -9.71 -35.67 -4.82
N ASP A 320 -8.44 -35.96 -4.93
CA ASP A 320 -7.84 -37.10 -4.28
C ASP A 320 -7.69 -36.76 -2.81
N ASP A 321 -8.32 -37.56 -1.94
CA ASP A 321 -8.11 -37.41 -0.49
C ASP A 321 -6.66 -37.80 -0.20
N PRO A 322 -5.79 -36.86 0.20
CA PRO A 322 -4.36 -37.15 0.36
C PRO A 322 -4.08 -38.12 1.53
N GLY A 323 -5.09 -38.48 2.33
CA GLY A 323 -4.90 -39.20 3.57
C GLY A 323 -4.04 -38.43 4.56
N ASP A 324 -3.83 -38.95 5.76
CA ASP A 324 -3.03 -38.34 6.82
C ASP A 324 -1.54 -38.11 6.46
N SER A 325 -1.06 -38.65 5.34
CA SER A 325 0.37 -38.71 5.02
C SER A 325 0.89 -37.64 4.07
N SER A 326 0.05 -36.75 3.49
CA SER A 326 0.53 -35.73 2.54
C SER A 326 0.03 -34.31 2.86
N MET A 327 0.43 -33.76 4.01
CA MET A 327 0.16 -32.35 4.36
C MET A 327 0.69 -31.34 3.32
N GLY A 328 1.47 -31.78 2.33
CA GLY A 328 2.16 -30.92 1.39
C GLY A 328 1.64 -30.91 -0.04
N GLN A 329 0.68 -31.76 -0.42
CA GLN A 329 0.22 -31.87 -1.83
C GLN A 329 -1.29 -32.04 -1.91
N ALA A 330 -1.91 -31.43 -2.92
CA ALA A 330 -3.32 -31.63 -3.28
C ALA A 330 -3.50 -31.64 -4.80
N SER A 331 -4.43 -32.47 -5.29
CA SER A 331 -4.79 -32.55 -6.70
C SER A 331 -6.30 -32.50 -6.85
N PHE A 332 -6.75 -31.67 -7.79
CA PHE A 332 -8.15 -31.44 -8.12
C PHE A 332 -8.35 -31.77 -9.59
N SER A 333 -9.38 -32.53 -9.95
CA SER A 333 -9.65 -32.88 -11.33
C SER A 333 -11.09 -32.61 -11.72
N LEU A 334 -11.30 -32.08 -12.92
CA LEU A 334 -12.62 -31.82 -13.50
C LEU A 334 -12.73 -32.45 -14.86
N PRO A 335 -13.40 -33.61 -14.97
CA PRO A 335 -13.72 -34.20 -16.28
C PRO A 335 -14.86 -33.39 -16.93
N LEU A 336 -14.68 -33.08 -18.22
CA LEU A 336 -15.57 -32.28 -19.05
C LEU A 336 -16.05 -33.13 -20.21
N SER A 337 -17.30 -33.62 -20.17
CA SER A 337 -17.86 -34.38 -21.29
C SER A 337 -18.04 -33.49 -22.52
N GLN A 338 -17.91 -34.06 -23.71
CA GLN A 338 -18.13 -33.36 -24.98
C GLN A 338 -19.51 -32.68 -25.03
N ARG A 339 -20.53 -33.31 -24.46
CA ARG A 339 -21.88 -32.77 -24.38
C ARG A 339 -21.94 -31.44 -23.62
N LYS A 340 -21.23 -31.35 -22.50
CA LYS A 340 -21.16 -30.11 -21.68
C LYS A 340 -20.32 -29.02 -22.34
N LEU A 341 -19.30 -29.38 -23.11
CA LEU A 341 -18.45 -28.45 -23.87
C LEU A 341 -19.16 -27.96 -25.13
N GLY A 342 -20.20 -28.66 -25.61
CA GLY A 342 -20.97 -28.30 -26.78
C GLY A 342 -20.30 -28.66 -28.10
N ALA A 343 -20.88 -28.19 -29.21
CA ALA A 343 -20.46 -28.56 -30.58
C ALA A 343 -19.01 -28.11 -30.94
N ALA A 344 -18.41 -27.18 -30.17
CA ALA A 344 -17.06 -26.75 -30.44
C ALA A 344 -15.99 -27.80 -30.02
N ALA A 345 -16.29 -28.66 -29.09
CA ALA A 345 -15.38 -29.70 -28.65
C ALA A 345 -15.46 -30.93 -29.60
N THR A 346 -14.31 -31.43 -29.97
CA THR A 346 -14.19 -32.67 -30.77
C THR A 346 -14.10 -33.94 -29.91
N GLY A 347 -14.09 -33.79 -28.59
CA GLY A 347 -14.02 -34.87 -27.62
C GLY A 347 -14.03 -34.34 -26.18
N PRO A 348 -14.04 -35.23 -25.18
CA PRO A 348 -13.99 -34.84 -23.78
C PRO A 348 -12.63 -34.28 -23.39
N LEU A 349 -12.62 -33.42 -22.35
CA LEU A 349 -11.43 -32.84 -21.76
C LEU A 349 -11.37 -33.17 -20.25
N LYS A 350 -10.19 -33.00 -19.65
CA LYS A 350 -10.01 -33.04 -18.20
C LYS A 350 -9.13 -31.89 -17.76
N ILE A 351 -9.59 -31.07 -16.84
CA ILE A 351 -8.77 -30.03 -16.20
C ILE A 351 -8.24 -30.59 -14.88
N ILE A 352 -6.94 -30.51 -14.69
CA ILE A 352 -6.26 -30.94 -13.45
C ILE A 352 -5.53 -29.74 -12.86
N ARG A 353 -5.67 -29.54 -11.55
CA ARG A 353 -5.02 -28.53 -10.75
C ARG A 353 -4.26 -29.22 -9.63
N SER A 354 -2.96 -29.04 -9.59
CA SER A 354 -2.12 -29.60 -8.52
C SER A 354 -1.47 -28.47 -7.74
N TYR A 355 -1.33 -28.67 -6.44
CA TYR A 355 -0.69 -27.73 -5.53
C TYR A 355 0.28 -28.48 -4.66
N GLY A 356 1.43 -27.84 -4.37
CA GLY A 356 2.46 -28.37 -3.48
C GLY A 356 3.03 -27.29 -2.58
N MET A 357 3.25 -27.61 -1.32
CA MET A 357 3.83 -26.70 -0.32
C MET A 357 4.99 -27.40 0.41
N LYS A 358 6.02 -26.61 0.76
CA LYS A 358 7.18 -27.10 1.49
C LYS A 358 7.35 -26.34 2.80
N PRO A 359 7.76 -27.00 3.90
CA PRO A 359 8.16 -26.31 5.13
C PRO A 359 9.23 -25.25 4.88
N GLY A 360 9.21 -24.16 5.64
CA GLY A 360 10.17 -23.07 5.54
C GLY A 360 10.01 -22.17 4.31
N SER A 361 8.90 -22.29 3.57
CA SER A 361 8.68 -21.57 2.32
C SER A 361 7.36 -20.80 2.30
N TYR A 362 7.36 -19.64 1.62
CA TYR A 362 6.18 -18.87 1.23
C TYR A 362 5.75 -19.16 -0.22
N LEU A 363 6.28 -20.23 -0.83
CA LEU A 363 5.96 -20.63 -2.19
C LEU A 363 4.96 -21.79 -2.17
N ILE A 364 3.99 -21.69 -3.07
CA ILE A 364 3.06 -22.77 -3.42
C ILE A 364 3.40 -23.15 -4.86
N GLU A 365 3.89 -24.36 -5.08
CA GLU A 365 4.04 -24.91 -6.41
C GLU A 365 2.67 -25.27 -6.95
N THR A 366 2.37 -24.93 -8.20
CA THR A 366 1.08 -25.25 -8.83
C THR A 366 1.28 -25.64 -10.27
N ASP A 367 0.44 -26.55 -10.74
CA ASP A 367 0.41 -27.00 -12.13
C ASP A 367 -1.03 -26.93 -12.65
N VAL A 368 -1.21 -26.31 -13.80
CA VAL A 368 -2.46 -26.30 -14.55
C VAL A 368 -2.29 -27.21 -15.74
N ARG A 369 -3.17 -28.20 -15.85
CA ARG A 369 -3.11 -29.19 -16.92
C ARG A 369 -4.51 -29.34 -17.55
N VAL A 370 -4.59 -29.26 -18.88
CA VAL A 370 -5.81 -29.50 -19.65
C VAL A 370 -5.53 -30.65 -20.59
N GLU A 371 -6.07 -31.80 -20.25
CA GLU A 371 -5.87 -33.07 -20.99
C GLU A 371 -6.93 -33.21 -22.06
N ASN A 372 -6.54 -33.67 -23.26
CA ASN A 372 -7.44 -34.04 -24.34
C ASN A 372 -7.72 -35.56 -24.26
N LEU A 373 -8.90 -35.90 -23.80
CA LEU A 373 -9.37 -37.29 -23.70
C LEU A 373 -10.13 -37.76 -24.95
N GLY A 374 -10.23 -36.91 -25.97
CA GLY A 374 -10.89 -37.24 -27.24
C GLY A 374 -9.95 -37.93 -28.22
N ASP A 375 -10.51 -38.37 -29.35
CA ASP A 375 -9.79 -39.09 -30.41
C ASP A 375 -9.18 -38.18 -31.47
N LYS A 376 -9.42 -36.87 -31.39
CA LYS A 376 -8.93 -35.85 -32.33
C LYS A 376 -8.14 -34.75 -31.61
N PRO A 377 -7.16 -34.14 -32.28
CA PRO A 377 -6.47 -32.97 -31.73
C PRO A 377 -7.48 -31.87 -31.44
N GLN A 378 -7.25 -31.13 -30.34
CA GLN A 378 -8.06 -29.96 -29.95
C GLN A 378 -7.15 -28.75 -29.69
N LYS A 379 -7.54 -27.60 -30.22
CA LYS A 379 -6.84 -26.35 -29.95
C LYS A 379 -7.35 -25.75 -28.66
N LEU A 380 -6.49 -25.70 -27.65
CA LEU A 380 -6.86 -25.36 -26.29
C LEU A 380 -6.05 -24.16 -25.77
N ALA A 381 -6.71 -23.28 -25.07
CA ALA A 381 -6.08 -22.29 -24.18
C ALA A 381 -6.96 -22.10 -22.93
N TYR A 382 -6.33 -21.68 -21.85
CA TYR A 382 -7.03 -21.39 -20.60
C TYR A 382 -6.72 -19.97 -20.11
N ARG A 383 -7.59 -19.46 -19.25
CA ARG A 383 -7.39 -18.27 -18.45
C ARG A 383 -7.14 -18.68 -17.01
N LEU A 384 -6.05 -18.19 -16.44
CA LEU A 384 -5.76 -18.25 -15.01
C LEU A 384 -6.06 -16.88 -14.39
N GLU A 385 -6.96 -16.82 -13.44
CA GLU A 385 -7.21 -15.64 -12.64
C GLU A 385 -6.16 -15.52 -11.54
N GLY A 386 -5.84 -14.29 -11.12
CA GLY A 386 -4.91 -13.98 -10.04
C GLY A 386 -5.53 -14.14 -8.64
N PRO A 387 -4.80 -13.66 -7.62
CA PRO A 387 -5.28 -13.68 -6.25
C PRO A 387 -6.40 -12.65 -6.04
N ASN A 388 -7.31 -12.97 -5.14
CA ASN A 388 -8.43 -12.15 -4.74
C ASN A 388 -8.46 -12.01 -3.22
N GLY A 389 -8.93 -10.88 -2.70
CA GLY A 389 -9.11 -10.70 -1.26
C GLY A 389 -7.82 -10.57 -0.45
N ILE A 390 -6.72 -10.04 -1.04
CA ILE A 390 -5.49 -9.78 -0.28
C ILE A 390 -5.78 -8.79 0.84
N THR A 391 -5.18 -9.03 2.00
CA THR A 391 -5.36 -8.22 3.21
C THR A 391 -5.24 -6.72 2.96
N LEU A 392 -6.17 -5.95 3.55
CA LEU A 392 -6.23 -4.48 3.50
C LEU A 392 -5.59 -3.80 4.70
N GLU A 393 -4.79 -4.52 5.46
CA GLU A 393 -4.17 -3.93 6.64
C GLU A 393 -3.52 -2.58 6.34
N GLY A 394 -3.83 -1.60 7.15
CA GLY A 394 -3.26 -0.27 7.03
C GLY A 394 -3.69 0.54 5.80
N TRP A 395 -4.75 0.16 5.11
CA TRP A 395 -5.19 0.83 3.89
C TRP A 395 -5.42 2.33 4.04
N TRP A 396 -5.91 2.81 5.19
CA TRP A 396 -6.20 4.22 5.44
C TRP A 396 -4.94 5.06 5.74
N TYR A 397 -3.84 4.44 6.20
CA TYR A 397 -2.56 5.11 6.43
C TYR A 397 -1.43 4.65 5.50
N SER A 398 -1.68 3.67 4.64
CA SER A 398 -0.71 3.15 3.69
C SER A 398 0.01 4.28 2.92
N THR A 399 1.31 4.14 2.76
CA THR A 399 2.21 5.13 2.16
C THR A 399 2.85 4.61 0.88
N LYS A 400 2.24 3.61 0.23
CA LYS A 400 2.71 3.09 -1.05
C LYS A 400 2.87 4.22 -2.08
N ILE A 401 3.92 4.12 -2.87
CA ILE A 401 4.19 5.01 -3.99
C ILE A 401 4.31 4.20 -5.27
N SER A 402 3.96 4.82 -6.38
CA SER A 402 4.20 4.24 -7.70
C SER A 402 5.69 4.33 -8.05
N PRO A 403 6.27 3.35 -8.74
CA PRO A 403 7.65 3.40 -9.26
C PRO A 403 7.93 4.64 -10.12
N ASN A 404 6.91 5.16 -10.79
CA ASN A 404 7.03 6.35 -11.65
C ASN A 404 6.88 7.68 -10.90
N TYR A 405 6.60 7.67 -9.59
CA TYR A 405 6.35 8.84 -8.72
C TYR A 405 5.25 9.81 -9.19
N LEU A 406 4.68 9.60 -10.37
CA LEU A 406 3.67 10.47 -11.01
C LEU A 406 2.24 10.06 -10.73
N GLY A 407 2.01 8.85 -10.25
CA GLY A 407 0.69 8.30 -9.93
C GLY A 407 0.52 7.97 -8.46
N GLY A 408 -0.72 8.03 -7.95
CA GLY A 408 -1.05 7.54 -6.62
C GLY A 408 -1.15 6.00 -6.63
N ALA A 409 -0.42 5.32 -5.76
CA ALA A 409 -0.67 3.92 -5.49
C ALA A 409 -1.91 3.77 -4.61
N ALA A 410 -2.72 2.74 -4.88
CA ALA A 410 -3.84 2.35 -4.03
C ALA A 410 -3.34 1.52 -2.82
N ALA A 411 -4.24 0.95 -2.03
CA ALA A 411 -3.85 0.00 -0.99
C ALA A 411 -3.51 -1.37 -1.58
N ARG A 412 -4.20 -1.73 -2.68
CA ARG A 412 -3.91 -2.91 -3.52
C ARG A 412 -3.64 -2.44 -4.93
N ASP A 413 -2.53 -2.86 -5.51
CA ASP A 413 -2.13 -2.54 -6.88
C ASP A 413 -1.63 -3.79 -7.56
N ILE A 414 -1.66 -3.82 -8.89
CA ILE A 414 -1.06 -4.91 -9.66
C ILE A 414 0.37 -4.53 -9.98
N VAL A 415 1.29 -5.42 -9.68
CA VAL A 415 2.71 -5.26 -10.00
C VAL A 415 3.14 -6.35 -10.96
N TYR A 416 3.97 -5.99 -11.93
CA TYR A 416 4.52 -6.95 -12.88
C TYR A 416 5.88 -6.52 -13.39
N LYS A 417 6.61 -7.48 -13.97
CA LYS A 417 7.86 -7.25 -14.66
C LYS A 417 7.96 -8.19 -15.85
N THR A 418 8.33 -7.65 -17.01
CA THR A 418 8.65 -8.42 -18.21
C THR A 418 10.13 -8.29 -18.54
N THR A 419 10.63 -9.08 -19.47
CA THR A 419 12.04 -9.03 -19.89
C THR A 419 12.41 -7.65 -20.46
N SER A 420 11.52 -7.03 -21.23
CA SER A 420 11.74 -5.69 -21.85
C SER A 420 11.40 -4.54 -20.91
N ALA A 421 10.39 -4.69 -20.06
CA ALA A 421 9.95 -3.67 -19.12
C ALA A 421 10.50 -3.96 -17.72
N GLY A 422 10.99 -2.92 -17.06
CA GLY A 422 11.33 -3.00 -15.64
C GLY A 422 10.10 -3.25 -14.76
N HIS A 423 10.27 -3.12 -13.45
CA HIS A 423 9.14 -3.17 -12.52
C HIS A 423 8.09 -2.11 -12.87
N ARG A 424 6.83 -2.53 -12.99
CA ARG A 424 5.67 -1.68 -13.31
C ARG A 424 4.59 -1.90 -12.28
N LEU A 425 3.77 -0.87 -12.09
CA LEU A 425 2.61 -0.89 -11.20
C LEU A 425 1.41 -0.32 -11.95
N VAL A 426 0.32 -1.08 -11.96
CA VAL A 426 -1.01 -0.63 -12.38
C VAL A 426 -1.79 -0.33 -11.11
N SER A 427 -2.16 0.93 -10.95
CA SER A 427 -2.81 1.37 -9.71
C SER A 427 -4.26 0.90 -9.63
N GLY A 428 -4.68 0.49 -8.41
CA GLY A 428 -6.09 0.21 -8.14
C GLY A 428 -7.03 1.39 -8.46
N TYR A 429 -6.52 2.64 -8.36
CA TYR A 429 -7.27 3.81 -8.81
C TYR A 429 -7.50 3.84 -10.33
N GLU A 430 -6.46 3.50 -11.10
CA GLU A 430 -6.52 3.44 -12.56
C GLU A 430 -7.52 2.36 -13.00
N LEU A 431 -7.41 1.17 -12.42
CA LEU A 431 -8.32 0.05 -12.67
C LEU A 431 -9.77 0.43 -12.39
N LYS A 432 -10.04 1.02 -11.23
CA LYS A 432 -11.38 1.46 -10.83
C LYS A 432 -11.91 2.54 -11.77
N THR A 433 -11.10 3.54 -12.09
CA THR A 433 -11.51 4.64 -12.96
C THR A 433 -11.86 4.13 -14.35
N ARG A 434 -11.00 3.28 -14.93
CA ARG A 434 -11.26 2.66 -16.23
C ARG A 434 -12.54 1.81 -16.23
N ALA A 435 -12.72 0.98 -15.19
CA ALA A 435 -13.91 0.15 -15.07
C ALA A 435 -15.21 0.97 -14.94
N GLN A 436 -15.16 2.16 -14.37
CA GLN A 436 -16.31 3.07 -14.29
C GLN A 436 -16.56 3.83 -15.60
N GLU A 437 -15.50 4.31 -16.25
CA GLU A 437 -15.60 5.13 -17.46
C GLU A 437 -15.81 4.27 -18.71
N GLN A 438 -15.24 3.08 -18.75
CA GLN A 438 -15.23 2.17 -19.90
C GLN A 438 -15.67 0.75 -19.50
N PRO A 439 -16.91 0.52 -19.03
CA PRO A 439 -17.34 -0.79 -18.51
C PRO A 439 -17.25 -1.94 -19.51
N LYS A 440 -17.28 -1.67 -20.82
CA LYS A 440 -17.10 -2.68 -21.86
C LYS A 440 -15.62 -3.04 -22.10
N ASP A 441 -14.68 -2.20 -21.69
CA ASP A 441 -13.23 -2.38 -21.79
C ASP A 441 -12.58 -2.03 -20.43
N ALA A 442 -13.11 -2.65 -19.38
CA ALA A 442 -12.77 -2.36 -17.99
C ALA A 442 -11.34 -2.78 -17.62
N ASP A 443 -10.79 -3.76 -18.32
CA ASP A 443 -9.49 -4.33 -18.03
C ASP A 443 -8.36 -3.40 -18.48
N VAL A 444 -7.33 -3.25 -17.65
CA VAL A 444 -6.10 -2.53 -18.01
C VAL A 444 -5.08 -3.53 -18.53
N PRO A 445 -4.68 -3.46 -19.81
CA PRO A 445 -3.74 -4.41 -20.38
C PRO A 445 -2.37 -4.29 -19.73
N ILE A 446 -1.80 -5.42 -19.35
CA ILE A 446 -0.39 -5.57 -18.95
C ILE A 446 0.45 -5.83 -20.21
N PHE A 447 -0.01 -6.76 -21.03
CA PHE A 447 0.44 -6.97 -22.42
C PHE A 447 -0.65 -7.66 -23.22
N GLY A 448 -0.57 -7.51 -24.55
CA GLY A 448 -1.48 -8.13 -25.52
C GLY A 448 -0.79 -9.13 -26.44
N GLU A 449 -1.61 -9.86 -27.20
CA GLU A 449 -1.12 -10.90 -28.12
C GLU A 449 -0.24 -10.34 -29.25
N ALA A 450 -0.51 -9.11 -29.68
CA ALA A 450 0.23 -8.46 -30.77
C ALA A 450 1.64 -7.98 -30.34
N GLU A 451 1.93 -7.98 -29.06
CA GLU A 451 3.23 -7.53 -28.58
C GLU A 451 4.32 -8.59 -28.79
N PRO A 452 5.58 -8.16 -29.04
CA PRO A 452 6.70 -9.08 -29.20
C PRO A 452 6.98 -9.88 -27.92
N GLU A 453 7.57 -11.04 -28.07
CA GLU A 453 7.84 -11.99 -26.96
C GLU A 453 8.51 -11.34 -25.75
N PRO A 454 9.56 -10.49 -25.87
CA PRO A 454 10.20 -9.86 -24.69
C PRO A 454 9.24 -9.02 -23.85
N ASN A 455 8.19 -8.46 -24.44
CA ASN A 455 7.16 -7.70 -23.73
C ASN A 455 6.18 -8.62 -22.99
N ARG A 456 6.01 -9.86 -23.48
CA ARG A 456 5.11 -10.88 -22.92
C ARG A 456 5.79 -11.85 -21.96
N ALA A 457 7.12 -11.95 -22.01
CA ALA A 457 7.91 -12.83 -21.15
C ALA A 457 7.92 -12.27 -19.71
N LEU A 458 7.03 -12.79 -18.86
CA LEU A 458 6.86 -12.37 -17.49
C LEU A 458 7.93 -12.95 -16.56
N LEU A 459 8.57 -12.09 -15.79
CA LEU A 459 9.35 -12.50 -14.62
C LEU A 459 8.44 -12.69 -13.41
N TYR A 460 7.41 -11.86 -13.27
CA TYR A 460 6.34 -12.00 -12.28
C TYR A 460 5.15 -11.12 -12.61
N ALA A 461 3.99 -11.52 -12.09
CA ALA A 461 2.79 -10.68 -11.98
C ALA A 461 2.13 -10.97 -10.63
N GLY A 462 1.66 -9.94 -9.95
CA GLY A 462 1.09 -10.11 -8.61
C GLY A 462 0.21 -8.95 -8.18
N VAL A 463 -0.46 -9.14 -7.05
CA VAL A 463 -1.18 -8.09 -6.34
C VAL A 463 -0.37 -7.70 -5.10
N ASP A 464 -0.11 -6.41 -4.98
CA ASP A 464 0.79 -5.80 -4.03
C ASP A 464 0.03 -4.96 -3.00
N ALA A 465 0.18 -5.28 -1.72
CA ALA A 465 -0.27 -4.48 -0.59
C ALA A 465 0.91 -3.74 0.06
N GLN A 466 0.67 -3.04 1.16
CA GLN A 466 1.74 -2.28 1.84
C GLN A 466 2.88 -3.17 2.31
N TYR A 467 2.57 -4.27 2.99
CA TYR A 467 3.54 -5.14 3.65
C TYR A 467 3.58 -6.56 3.09
N PHE A 468 2.64 -6.91 2.23
CA PHE A 468 2.46 -8.26 1.70
C PHE A 468 2.32 -8.25 0.19
N LEU A 469 2.70 -9.37 -0.41
CA LEU A 469 2.64 -9.59 -1.85
C LEU A 469 2.15 -11.00 -2.13
N VAL A 470 1.27 -11.13 -3.13
CA VAL A 470 0.91 -12.42 -3.72
C VAL A 470 1.17 -12.35 -5.21
N ALA A 471 2.07 -13.20 -5.71
CA ALA A 471 2.55 -13.12 -7.09
C ALA A 471 2.72 -14.49 -7.74
N VAL A 472 2.49 -14.55 -9.05
CA VAL A 472 2.82 -15.67 -9.92
C VAL A 472 4.25 -15.52 -10.40
N LEU A 473 5.02 -16.59 -10.31
CA LEU A 473 6.43 -16.70 -10.69
C LEU A 473 6.65 -17.85 -11.67
N PRO A 474 7.72 -17.82 -12.47
CA PRO A 474 8.16 -18.96 -13.26
C PRO A 474 8.46 -20.17 -12.36
N PRO A 475 8.36 -21.39 -12.91
CA PRO A 475 8.81 -22.60 -12.21
C PRO A 475 10.30 -22.53 -11.91
N GLU A 476 10.76 -23.36 -10.98
CA GLU A 476 12.17 -23.45 -10.62
C GLU A 476 13.03 -23.81 -11.85
N GLY A 477 14.15 -23.14 -12.01
CA GLY A 477 15.04 -23.32 -13.15
C GLY A 477 14.63 -22.56 -14.42
N THR A 478 13.51 -21.85 -14.41
CA THR A 478 13.05 -21.01 -15.53
C THR A 478 13.04 -19.54 -15.11
N GLU A 479 13.55 -18.65 -15.94
CA GLU A 479 13.61 -17.22 -15.60
C GLU A 479 12.33 -16.48 -15.94
N THR A 480 11.58 -16.91 -16.95
CA THR A 480 10.41 -16.21 -17.48
C THR A 480 9.27 -17.15 -17.83
N LEU A 481 8.04 -16.60 -17.77
CA LEU A 481 6.82 -17.22 -18.24
C LEU A 481 6.51 -16.68 -19.65
N THR A 482 6.70 -17.50 -20.68
CA THR A 482 6.39 -17.19 -22.08
C THR A 482 5.08 -17.79 -22.55
N ALA A 483 4.48 -18.66 -21.75
CA ALA A 483 3.27 -19.41 -22.07
C ALA A 483 1.96 -18.58 -22.12
N PHE A 484 2.05 -17.26 -21.87
CA PHE A 484 0.90 -16.38 -21.87
C PHE A 484 0.91 -15.41 -23.05
N ARG A 485 -0.24 -15.34 -23.77
CA ARG A 485 -0.44 -14.43 -24.91
C ARG A 485 -0.99 -13.06 -24.48
N ARG A 486 -1.73 -13.01 -23.39
CA ARG A 486 -2.37 -11.80 -22.86
C ARG A 486 -2.36 -11.81 -21.34
N ALA A 487 -2.14 -10.64 -20.76
CA ALA A 487 -2.34 -10.38 -19.34
C ALA A 487 -3.02 -9.03 -19.17
N ALA A 488 -3.94 -8.94 -18.22
CA ALA A 488 -4.57 -7.67 -17.86
C ALA A 488 -4.97 -7.64 -16.38
N GLY A 489 -5.02 -6.44 -15.85
CA GLY A 489 -5.55 -6.17 -14.51
C GLY A 489 -7.03 -5.83 -14.57
N SER A 490 -7.76 -6.22 -13.54
CA SER A 490 -9.19 -5.95 -13.42
C SER A 490 -9.60 -5.63 -11.98
N VAL A 491 -10.72 -4.94 -11.82
CA VAL A 491 -11.40 -4.77 -10.54
C VAL A 491 -12.24 -6.02 -10.27
N VAL A 492 -12.20 -6.50 -9.04
CA VAL A 492 -12.96 -7.72 -8.66
C VAL A 492 -14.40 -7.39 -8.24
N ALA A 493 -14.65 -6.16 -7.80
CA ALA A 493 -15.97 -5.70 -7.38
C ALA A 493 -16.73 -5.02 -8.52
N ASP A 494 -18.04 -4.83 -8.36
CA ASP A 494 -18.79 -3.92 -9.22
C ASP A 494 -18.26 -2.49 -9.02
N PRO A 495 -17.70 -1.85 -10.06
CA PRO A 495 -17.11 -0.53 -9.94
C PRO A 495 -18.08 0.55 -9.46
N VAL A 496 -19.38 0.38 -9.75
CA VAL A 496 -20.44 1.32 -9.36
C VAL A 496 -20.69 1.28 -7.85
N MET A 497 -20.53 0.12 -7.23
CA MET A 497 -20.75 -0.09 -5.80
C MET A 497 -19.60 0.43 -4.92
N ILE A 498 -18.46 0.83 -5.50
CA ILE A 498 -17.30 1.29 -4.74
C ILE A 498 -17.54 2.74 -4.26
N PRO A 499 -17.67 3.00 -2.95
CA PRO A 499 -17.85 4.34 -2.42
C PRO A 499 -16.63 5.22 -2.71
N LYS A 500 -16.84 6.50 -3.02
CA LYS A 500 -15.76 7.47 -3.28
C LYS A 500 -14.70 7.53 -2.17
N HIS A 501 -15.12 7.42 -0.90
CA HIS A 501 -14.20 7.46 0.22
C HIS A 501 -13.37 6.17 0.39
N LYS A 502 -13.76 5.06 -0.26
CA LYS A 502 -13.05 3.77 -0.22
C LYS A 502 -12.32 3.40 -1.52
N GLU A 503 -12.26 4.30 -2.48
CA GLU A 503 -11.56 4.06 -3.76
C GLU A 503 -10.13 3.52 -3.60
N ARG A 504 -9.45 3.93 -2.52
CA ARG A 504 -8.10 3.46 -2.22
C ARG A 504 -8.04 1.98 -1.83
N ALA A 505 -9.12 1.46 -1.29
CA ALA A 505 -9.22 0.09 -0.77
C ALA A 505 -9.79 -0.89 -1.80
N VAL A 506 -9.96 -0.48 -3.05
CA VAL A 506 -10.53 -1.31 -4.11
C VAL A 506 -9.84 -2.67 -4.19
N ASN A 507 -10.65 -3.71 -4.39
CA ASN A 507 -10.14 -5.05 -4.61
C ASN A 507 -9.80 -5.24 -6.07
N VAL A 508 -8.57 -5.65 -6.35
CA VAL A 508 -8.03 -5.82 -7.70
C VAL A 508 -7.41 -7.20 -7.86
N SER A 509 -7.47 -7.70 -9.06
CA SER A 509 -6.83 -8.94 -9.49
C SER A 509 -6.33 -8.79 -10.93
N PHE A 510 -5.67 -9.81 -11.43
CA PHE A 510 -5.24 -9.88 -12.82
C PHE A 510 -5.67 -11.23 -13.41
N PHE A 511 -5.54 -11.35 -14.72
CA PHE A 511 -5.68 -12.65 -15.38
C PHE A 511 -4.57 -12.85 -16.41
N LEU A 512 -4.27 -14.11 -16.68
CA LEU A 512 -3.29 -14.57 -17.65
C LEU A 512 -3.98 -15.52 -18.62
N ASP A 513 -4.03 -15.19 -19.90
CA ASP A 513 -4.54 -16.05 -20.96
C ASP A 513 -3.38 -16.82 -21.60
N SER A 514 -3.40 -18.14 -21.55
CA SER A 514 -2.36 -18.98 -22.13
C SER A 514 -2.28 -18.85 -23.65
N VAL A 515 -1.10 -19.11 -24.21
CA VAL A 515 -0.95 -19.36 -25.65
C VAL A 515 -1.79 -20.59 -26.01
N ALA A 516 -2.49 -20.53 -27.15
CA ALA A 516 -3.23 -21.66 -27.64
C ALA A 516 -2.29 -22.72 -28.21
N ALA A 517 -2.49 -23.96 -27.78
CA ALA A 517 -1.75 -25.10 -28.29
C ALA A 517 -2.68 -26.13 -28.88
N GLU A 518 -2.27 -26.80 -29.94
CA GLU A 518 -2.93 -27.96 -30.48
C GLU A 518 -2.52 -29.18 -29.63
N VAL A 519 -3.48 -29.77 -28.93
CA VAL A 519 -3.25 -30.88 -28.00
C VAL A 519 -3.71 -32.16 -28.63
N PRO A 520 -2.78 -33.08 -28.98
CA PRO A 520 -3.14 -34.39 -29.54
C PRO A 520 -3.96 -35.23 -28.58
N PRO A 521 -4.62 -36.31 -29.06
CA PRO A 521 -5.28 -37.29 -28.23
C PRO A 521 -4.38 -37.86 -27.13
N GLY A 522 -4.85 -37.88 -25.90
CA GLY A 522 -4.11 -38.41 -24.76
C GLY A 522 -3.01 -37.49 -24.22
N GLU A 523 -2.75 -36.34 -24.87
CA GLU A 523 -1.78 -35.37 -24.39
C GLU A 523 -2.44 -34.20 -23.61
N ALA A 524 -1.61 -33.35 -23.00
CA ALA A 524 -2.09 -32.25 -22.17
C ALA A 524 -1.36 -30.94 -22.46
N LEU A 525 -2.11 -29.85 -22.47
CA LEU A 525 -1.54 -28.50 -22.28
C LEU A 525 -1.18 -28.35 -20.79
N ARG A 526 0.10 -28.21 -20.48
CA ARG A 526 0.62 -28.18 -19.12
C ARG A 526 1.39 -26.90 -18.84
N GLN A 527 1.14 -26.28 -17.68
CA GLN A 527 1.85 -25.07 -17.23
C GLN A 527 2.16 -25.12 -15.75
N PRO A 528 3.38 -25.48 -15.37
CA PRO A 528 3.85 -25.34 -14.00
C PRO A 528 4.11 -23.88 -13.66
N LEU A 529 3.81 -23.49 -12.43
CA LEU A 529 3.95 -22.15 -11.89
C LEU A 529 4.35 -22.21 -10.41
N ARG A 530 4.89 -21.14 -9.89
CA ARG A 530 5.05 -20.92 -8.45
C ARG A 530 4.24 -19.70 -8.02
N LEU A 531 3.53 -19.80 -6.92
CA LEU A 531 2.81 -18.72 -6.30
C LEU A 531 3.59 -18.29 -5.06
N PHE A 532 4.10 -17.08 -5.04
CA PHE A 532 4.61 -16.45 -3.82
C PHE A 532 3.44 -15.84 -3.07
N ALA A 533 3.32 -16.13 -1.79
CA ALA A 533 2.30 -15.58 -0.92
C ALA A 533 2.92 -15.27 0.45
N GLY A 534 3.35 -14.03 0.66
CA GLY A 534 4.12 -13.75 1.86
C GLY A 534 4.44 -12.29 2.13
N PRO A 535 5.30 -12.07 3.14
CA PRO A 535 5.72 -10.74 3.57
C PRO A 535 6.68 -10.10 2.58
N LYS A 536 6.68 -8.77 2.53
CA LYS A 536 7.65 -7.98 1.77
C LYS A 536 8.95 -7.82 2.57
N GLU A 537 9.56 -8.94 2.92
CA GLU A 537 10.85 -9.01 3.59
C GLU A 537 11.97 -8.97 2.54
N PRO A 538 12.93 -8.00 2.62
CA PRO A 538 13.93 -7.81 1.58
C PRO A 538 14.72 -9.07 1.24
N ALA A 539 15.14 -9.85 2.24
CA ALA A 539 15.93 -11.06 2.02
C ALA A 539 15.17 -12.12 1.21
N ILE A 540 13.88 -12.30 1.50
CA ILE A 540 13.02 -13.26 0.80
C ILE A 540 12.75 -12.77 -0.63
N LEU A 541 12.39 -11.49 -0.78
CA LEU A 541 12.04 -10.93 -2.08
C LEU A 541 13.24 -10.85 -3.03
N ASP A 542 14.42 -10.51 -2.52
CA ASP A 542 15.65 -10.44 -3.33
C ASP A 542 16.04 -11.84 -3.87
N SER A 543 15.87 -12.90 -3.07
CA SER A 543 16.13 -14.29 -3.50
C SER A 543 15.22 -14.78 -4.63
N LEU A 544 14.00 -14.18 -4.73
CA LEU A 544 12.98 -14.51 -5.73
C LEU A 544 12.92 -13.52 -6.90
N GLY A 545 13.82 -12.53 -6.95
CA GLY A 545 13.81 -11.47 -7.98
C GLY A 545 12.68 -10.45 -7.82
N LEU A 546 11.99 -10.45 -6.66
CA LEU A 546 10.87 -9.57 -6.31
C LEU A 546 11.29 -8.30 -5.55
N GLY A 547 12.58 -8.08 -5.29
CA GLY A 547 13.07 -6.97 -4.44
C GLY A 547 12.67 -5.58 -4.91
N LYS A 548 12.32 -5.41 -6.20
CA LYS A 548 11.81 -4.13 -6.73
C LYS A 548 10.37 -3.81 -6.32
N THR A 549 9.64 -4.74 -5.74
CA THR A 549 8.29 -4.49 -5.22
C THR A 549 8.30 -3.65 -3.94
N ILE A 550 9.45 -3.49 -3.28
CA ILE A 550 9.63 -2.53 -2.18
C ILE A 550 10.15 -1.22 -2.76
N GLU A 551 9.23 -0.24 -2.89
CA GLU A 551 9.58 1.10 -3.38
C GLU A 551 10.02 2.02 -2.25
N TYR A 552 11.33 2.30 -2.21
CA TYR A 552 11.94 3.22 -1.23
C TYR A 552 11.94 4.69 -1.66
N GLY A 553 11.52 4.99 -2.89
CA GLY A 553 11.48 6.36 -3.41
C GLY A 553 12.85 6.94 -3.81
N TRP A 554 12.89 8.27 -4.01
CA TRP A 554 14.07 8.97 -4.56
C TRP A 554 15.36 8.78 -3.74
N PHE A 555 15.24 8.64 -2.43
CA PHE A 555 16.38 8.43 -1.53
C PHE A 555 16.46 6.98 -1.04
N GLY A 556 16.11 6.02 -1.91
CA GLY A 556 16.08 4.60 -1.56
C GLY A 556 17.41 4.06 -1.01
N TRP A 557 18.55 4.57 -1.49
CA TRP A 557 19.86 4.20 -0.97
C TRP A 557 20.05 4.66 0.49
N VAL A 558 19.53 5.87 0.86
CA VAL A 558 19.52 6.34 2.25
C VAL A 558 18.61 5.47 3.09
N SER A 559 17.40 5.14 2.57
CA SER A 559 16.45 4.28 3.28
C SER A 559 17.06 2.93 3.61
N LYS A 560 17.66 2.25 2.64
CA LYS A 560 18.31 0.94 2.84
C LYS A 560 19.46 1.02 3.84
N PHE A 561 20.30 2.06 3.75
CA PHE A 561 21.38 2.28 4.69
C PHE A 561 20.88 2.49 6.12
N LEU A 562 19.87 3.34 6.29
CA LEU A 562 19.26 3.60 7.61
C LEU A 562 18.53 2.36 8.15
N SER A 563 17.88 1.58 7.29
CA SER A 563 17.24 0.30 7.67
C SER A 563 18.27 -0.68 8.22
N SER A 564 19.41 -0.84 7.55
CA SER A 564 20.48 -1.73 8.02
C SER A 564 21.01 -1.33 9.39
N ILE A 565 21.18 -0.03 9.65
CA ILE A 565 21.59 0.46 10.98
C ILE A 565 20.47 0.23 12.00
N LEU A 566 19.22 0.48 11.63
CA LEU A 566 18.07 0.32 12.51
C LEU A 566 17.92 -1.14 12.98
N HIS A 567 18.04 -2.10 12.07
CA HIS A 567 18.00 -3.54 12.37
C HIS A 567 19.18 -3.95 13.27
N GLY A 568 20.39 -3.43 12.99
CA GLY A 568 21.55 -3.64 13.86
C GLY A 568 21.33 -3.09 15.28
N LEU A 569 20.74 -1.91 15.42
CA LEU A 569 20.41 -1.33 16.72
C LEU A 569 19.27 -2.09 17.41
N ASN A 570 18.30 -2.60 16.66
CA ASN A 570 17.25 -3.45 17.20
C ASN A 570 17.81 -4.78 17.71
N TRP A 571 18.73 -5.40 16.98
CA TRP A 571 19.42 -6.60 17.44
C TRP A 571 20.11 -6.39 18.80
N LEU A 572 20.69 -5.19 19.01
CA LEU A 572 21.35 -4.84 20.26
C LEU A 572 20.36 -4.56 21.41
N THR A 573 19.23 -3.90 21.13
CA THR A 573 18.30 -3.38 22.14
C THR A 573 17.07 -4.25 22.36
N GLY A 574 16.71 -5.09 21.39
CA GLY A 574 15.48 -5.87 21.39
C GLY A 574 14.19 -5.05 21.25
N ASN A 575 14.30 -3.71 20.95
CA ASN A 575 13.13 -2.84 20.84
C ASN A 575 13.34 -1.79 19.74
N TYR A 576 12.48 -1.79 18.72
CA TYR A 576 12.54 -0.85 17.59
C TYR A 576 12.34 0.61 18.01
N GLY A 577 11.54 0.90 19.02
CA GLY A 577 11.37 2.28 19.52
C GLY A 577 12.66 2.85 20.09
N VAL A 578 13.38 2.06 20.89
CA VAL A 578 14.72 2.42 21.41
C VAL A 578 15.73 2.51 20.25
N ALA A 579 15.68 1.58 19.30
CA ALA A 579 16.56 1.61 18.13
C ALA A 579 16.37 2.89 17.28
N ILE A 580 15.13 3.39 17.10
CA ILE A 580 14.84 4.66 16.43
C ILE A 580 15.43 5.84 17.20
N ILE A 581 15.33 5.84 18.53
CA ILE A 581 15.94 6.90 19.37
C ILE A 581 17.46 6.91 19.19
N LEU A 582 18.10 5.75 19.28
CA LEU A 582 19.56 5.61 19.12
C LEU A 582 20.01 5.99 17.70
N LEU A 583 19.26 5.55 16.67
CA LEU A 583 19.52 5.95 15.29
C LEU A 583 19.43 7.48 15.13
N THR A 584 18.42 8.10 15.75
CA THR A 584 18.26 9.57 15.71
C THR A 584 19.44 10.27 16.37
N CYS A 585 19.87 9.80 17.53
CA CYS A 585 21.04 10.33 18.23
C CYS A 585 22.32 10.18 17.39
N LEU A 586 22.51 9.01 16.76
CA LEU A 586 23.66 8.76 15.87
C LEU A 586 23.68 9.73 14.68
N VAL A 587 22.56 9.88 13.98
CA VAL A 587 22.41 10.82 12.85
C VAL A 587 22.67 12.25 13.29
N ARG A 588 22.10 12.66 14.43
CA ARG A 588 22.31 14.02 14.99
C ARG A 588 23.75 14.25 15.43
N PHE A 589 24.40 13.25 15.98
CA PHE A 589 25.82 13.32 16.33
C PHE A 589 26.71 13.50 15.10
N CYS A 590 26.46 12.74 14.03
CA CYS A 590 27.18 12.91 12.76
C CYS A 590 26.96 14.30 12.13
N LEU A 591 25.77 14.88 12.26
CA LEU A 591 25.45 16.21 11.76
C LEU A 591 25.83 17.34 12.72
N PHE A 592 26.29 17.04 13.93
CA PHE A 592 26.57 18.03 14.99
C PHE A 592 27.54 19.15 14.56
N PRO A 593 28.65 18.88 13.83
CA PRO A 593 29.55 19.96 13.40
C PRO A 593 28.86 21.01 12.53
N ILE A 594 27.92 20.54 11.66
CA ILE A 594 27.18 21.41 10.73
C ILE A 594 26.09 22.18 11.48
N SER A 595 25.35 21.50 12.34
CA SER A 595 24.25 22.08 13.12
C SER A 595 24.78 23.09 14.16
N ARG A 596 25.92 22.79 14.77
CA ARG A 596 26.61 23.73 15.67
C ARG A 596 26.99 25.06 14.97
N ASN A 597 27.54 24.97 13.76
CA ASN A 597 27.86 26.18 12.98
C ASN A 597 26.61 27.00 12.65
N ALA A 598 25.51 26.34 12.32
CA ALA A 598 24.24 27.02 12.11
C ALA A 598 23.66 27.62 13.38
N ALA A 599 23.77 26.95 14.52
CA ALA A 599 23.35 27.49 15.81
C ALA A 599 24.15 28.73 16.21
N VAL A 600 25.47 28.73 15.98
CA VAL A 600 26.34 29.89 16.19
C VAL A 600 25.94 31.05 15.28
N ASN A 601 25.68 30.80 14.01
CA ASN A 601 25.21 31.83 13.08
C ASN A 601 23.84 32.41 13.47
N ALA A 602 22.92 31.55 13.94
CA ALA A 602 21.63 32.00 14.43
C ALA A 602 21.75 32.86 15.70
N GLN A 603 22.69 32.57 16.61
CA GLN A 603 22.98 33.40 17.78
C GLN A 603 23.55 34.74 17.37
N ARG A 604 24.52 34.79 16.45
CA ARG A 604 25.05 36.03 15.89
C ARG A 604 23.97 36.90 15.26
N MET A 605 23.00 36.27 14.56
CA MET A 605 21.85 36.98 13.98
C MET A 605 20.98 37.63 15.07
N GLN A 606 20.77 36.94 16.21
CA GLN A 606 20.03 37.50 17.35
C GLN A 606 20.77 38.69 17.98
N GLU A 607 22.11 38.62 18.09
CA GLU A 607 22.93 39.70 18.60
C GLU A 607 22.96 40.94 17.67
N LEU A 608 22.88 40.72 16.34
CA LEU A 608 22.85 41.78 15.33
C LEU A 608 21.42 42.31 15.05
N ALA A 609 20.38 41.71 15.62
CA ALA A 609 18.99 42.11 15.40
C ALA A 609 18.72 43.61 15.71
N PRO A 610 19.28 44.25 16.81
CA PRO A 610 19.06 45.66 17.08
C PRO A 610 19.65 46.56 15.99
N GLU A 611 20.79 46.19 15.37
CA GLU A 611 21.39 46.97 14.28
C GLU A 611 20.57 46.86 12.99
N PHE A 612 20.06 45.68 12.68
CA PHE A 612 19.10 45.49 11.57
C PHE A 612 17.85 46.34 11.78
N LYS A 613 17.36 46.46 13.02
CA LYS A 613 16.21 47.31 13.36
C LYS A 613 16.51 48.78 13.10
N LYS A 614 17.67 49.29 13.52
CA LYS A 614 18.10 50.66 13.23
C LYS A 614 18.18 50.95 11.73
N ILE A 615 18.71 50.01 10.95
CA ILE A 615 18.75 50.11 9.47
C ILE A 615 17.33 50.15 8.90
N ALA A 616 16.43 49.29 9.40
CA ALA A 616 15.03 49.26 8.96
C ALA A 616 14.27 50.54 9.28
N GLU A 617 14.50 51.14 10.46
CA GLU A 617 13.94 52.44 10.85
C GLU A 617 14.49 53.59 10.04
N LYS A 618 15.82 53.60 9.76
CA LYS A 618 16.47 54.65 8.99
C LYS A 618 16.00 54.71 7.51
N TYR A 619 15.72 53.57 6.94
CA TYR A 619 15.29 53.47 5.53
C TYR A 619 13.83 52.98 5.42
N LYS A 620 12.93 53.52 6.29
CA LYS A 620 11.54 53.02 6.39
C LYS A 620 10.78 53.18 5.08
N ASP A 621 10.99 54.24 4.34
CA ASP A 621 10.29 54.59 3.12
C ASP A 621 11.09 54.24 1.82
N ASP A 622 12.35 53.79 1.97
CA ASP A 622 13.21 53.39 0.85
C ASP A 622 13.59 51.91 0.93
N LEU A 623 12.80 51.09 0.28
CA LEU A 623 12.99 49.62 0.26
C LEU A 623 14.33 49.25 -0.42
N GLU A 624 14.71 49.95 -1.46
CA GLU A 624 15.93 49.61 -2.19
C GLU A 624 17.18 50.02 -1.40
N GLY A 625 17.18 51.23 -0.83
CA GLY A 625 18.23 51.71 0.07
C GLY A 625 18.37 50.83 1.31
N ARG A 626 17.23 50.36 1.87
CA ARG A 626 17.21 49.43 2.97
C ARG A 626 17.86 48.10 2.63
N MET A 627 17.50 47.49 1.49
CA MET A 627 18.10 46.23 1.05
C MET A 627 19.59 46.36 0.77
N ARG A 628 20.03 47.49 0.20
CA ARG A 628 21.46 47.76 -0.01
C ARG A 628 22.19 47.90 1.32
N ALA A 629 21.68 48.71 2.24
CA ALA A 629 22.30 48.94 3.57
C ALA A 629 22.35 47.62 4.38
N GLN A 630 21.32 46.83 4.34
CA GLN A 630 21.31 45.50 4.99
C GLN A 630 22.35 44.54 4.39
N ARG A 631 22.47 44.51 3.05
CA ARG A 631 23.44 43.67 2.36
C ARG A 631 24.89 44.14 2.63
N ASP A 632 25.12 45.44 2.66
CA ASP A 632 26.44 46.03 2.95
C ASP A 632 26.84 45.82 4.42
N PHE A 633 25.87 45.91 5.33
CA PHE A 633 26.06 45.54 6.74
C PHE A 633 26.39 44.06 6.90
N GLN A 634 25.64 43.18 6.24
CA GLN A 634 25.92 41.71 6.25
C GLN A 634 27.31 41.39 5.71
N LYS A 635 27.76 42.06 4.65
CA LYS A 635 29.10 41.89 4.10
C LYS A 635 30.19 42.39 5.08
N ARG A 636 29.99 43.54 5.73
CA ARG A 636 30.94 44.08 6.71
C ARG A 636 31.12 43.18 7.94
N VAL A 637 30.04 42.60 8.40
CA VAL A 637 30.07 41.70 9.57
C VAL A 637 30.45 40.25 9.17
N GLY A 638 30.62 39.94 7.88
CA GLY A 638 30.94 38.60 7.39
C GLY A 638 29.82 37.59 7.62
N PHE A 639 28.56 38.05 7.67
CA PHE A 639 27.40 37.22 7.91
C PHE A 639 26.84 36.63 6.59
N ASN A 640 26.73 35.28 6.54
CA ASN A 640 26.09 34.59 5.41
C ASN A 640 24.70 34.08 5.82
N PRO A 641 23.61 34.66 5.33
CA PRO A 641 22.26 34.25 5.67
C PRO A 641 21.93 32.81 5.19
N MET A 642 22.61 32.34 4.14
CA MET A 642 22.40 30.99 3.61
C MET A 642 22.98 29.90 4.51
N ALA A 643 23.94 30.20 5.37
CA ALA A 643 24.54 29.19 6.26
C ALA A 643 23.56 28.65 7.30
N GLY A 644 22.47 29.37 7.61
CA GLY A 644 21.44 28.95 8.55
C GLY A 644 20.48 27.90 7.98
N CYS A 645 20.23 27.84 6.65
CA CYS A 645 19.32 26.89 6.02
C CYS A 645 20.01 25.59 5.54
N LEU A 646 21.34 25.56 5.45
CA LEU A 646 22.13 24.43 5.00
C LEU A 646 21.86 23.13 5.79
N PRO A 647 21.76 23.13 7.13
CA PRO A 647 21.43 21.93 7.88
C PRO A 647 20.04 21.36 7.53
N ALA A 648 19.05 22.24 7.30
CA ALA A 648 17.71 21.82 6.92
C ALA A 648 17.70 21.15 5.55
N LEU A 649 18.45 21.70 4.57
CA LEU A 649 18.58 21.09 3.25
C LEU A 649 19.29 19.72 3.29
N LEU A 650 20.34 19.59 4.10
CA LEU A 650 21.05 18.33 4.27
C LEU A 650 20.22 17.28 5.02
N GLN A 651 19.33 17.72 5.90
CA GLN A 651 18.44 16.86 6.64
C GLN A 651 17.28 16.29 5.79
N LEU A 652 16.93 16.94 4.67
CA LEU A 652 15.81 16.53 3.83
C LEU A 652 15.97 15.10 3.25
N PRO A 653 17.10 14.72 2.63
CA PRO A 653 17.33 13.36 2.16
C PRO A 653 17.27 12.32 3.28
N ILE A 654 17.82 12.65 4.45
CA ILE A 654 17.82 11.77 5.63
C ILE A 654 16.38 11.58 6.13
N PHE A 655 15.62 12.66 6.21
CA PHE A 655 14.21 12.62 6.62
C PHE A 655 13.36 11.79 5.68
N ILE A 656 13.44 12.04 4.36
CA ILE A 656 12.67 11.28 3.36
C ILE A 656 13.10 9.81 3.38
N GLY A 657 14.42 9.56 3.45
CA GLY A 657 14.96 8.21 3.53
C GLY A 657 14.49 7.45 4.77
N LEU A 658 14.51 8.09 5.93
CA LEU A 658 14.04 7.49 7.18
C LEU A 658 12.52 7.27 7.16
N TYR A 659 11.76 8.25 6.68
CA TYR A 659 10.31 8.10 6.52
C TYR A 659 9.96 6.90 5.66
N ARG A 660 10.64 6.72 4.53
CA ARG A 660 10.43 5.55 3.67
C ARG A 660 10.88 4.26 4.36
N CYS A 661 12.04 4.24 4.99
CA CYS A 661 12.51 3.11 5.79
C CYS A 661 11.44 2.66 6.80
N LEU A 662 10.97 3.58 7.66
CA LEU A 662 9.99 3.25 8.72
C LEU A 662 8.61 2.87 8.17
N SER A 663 8.23 3.36 6.99
CA SER A 663 6.91 3.09 6.40
C SER A 663 6.82 1.79 5.61
N THR A 664 7.96 1.30 5.09
CA THR A 664 7.99 0.12 4.21
C THR A 664 8.52 -1.12 4.91
N ASP A 665 9.14 -0.95 6.07
CA ASP A 665 9.76 -2.05 6.81
C ASP A 665 8.69 -2.90 7.51
N ILE A 666 8.62 -4.18 7.13
CA ILE A 666 7.64 -5.12 7.67
C ILE A 666 7.92 -5.48 9.13
N GLU A 667 9.17 -5.40 9.59
CA GLU A 667 9.51 -5.71 10.98
C GLU A 667 9.02 -4.63 11.96
N LEU A 668 8.79 -3.40 11.47
CA LEU A 668 8.20 -2.32 12.26
C LEU A 668 6.68 -2.44 12.37
N ARG A 669 6.07 -3.25 11.50
CA ARG A 669 4.66 -3.59 11.59
C ARG A 669 4.44 -4.38 12.88
N GLN A 670 3.51 -3.93 13.71
CA GLN A 670 3.23 -4.51 15.02
C GLN A 670 4.42 -4.51 16.01
N ALA A 671 5.49 -3.77 15.70
CA ALA A 671 6.53 -3.50 16.68
C ALA A 671 6.05 -2.43 17.66
N PRO A 672 5.87 -2.74 18.97
CA PRO A 672 5.38 -1.77 19.93
C PRO A 672 6.49 -0.81 20.36
N PHE A 673 6.13 0.46 20.61
CA PHE A 673 7.03 1.40 21.24
C PHE A 673 7.26 1.02 22.71
N LEU A 674 6.18 0.66 23.42
CA LEU A 674 6.21 0.19 24.81
C LEU A 674 5.68 -1.24 24.87
N PRO A 675 6.49 -2.22 25.32
CA PRO A 675 6.17 -3.65 25.21
C PRO A 675 4.88 -4.13 25.90
N GLN A 676 4.34 -3.37 26.83
CA GLN A 676 3.19 -3.79 27.66
C GLN A 676 1.92 -2.97 27.44
N ARG A 677 1.89 -2.09 26.43
CA ARG A 677 0.74 -1.21 26.19
C ARG A 677 0.18 -1.39 24.80
N ALA A 678 -1.14 -1.39 24.68
CA ALA A 678 -1.82 -1.44 23.39
C ALA A 678 -1.61 -0.17 22.56
N TRP A 679 -1.31 0.98 23.22
CA TRP A 679 -1.03 2.24 22.53
C TRP A 679 0.36 2.24 21.87
N ALA A 680 0.44 2.80 20.67
CA ALA A 680 1.64 2.80 19.83
C ALA A 680 2.22 1.39 19.62
N SER A 681 1.33 0.42 19.39
CA SER A 681 1.67 -1.00 19.17
C SER A 681 2.21 -1.29 17.77
N ASN A 682 2.21 -0.30 16.88
CA ASN A 682 2.65 -0.40 15.50
C ASN A 682 3.49 0.84 15.13
N LEU A 683 4.82 0.71 15.12
CA LEU A 683 5.72 1.82 14.78
C LEU A 683 5.69 2.19 13.29
N ALA A 684 5.24 1.30 12.42
CA ALA A 684 5.06 1.57 10.99
C ALA A 684 3.73 2.25 10.66
N GLY A 685 2.78 2.29 11.59
CA GLY A 685 1.49 2.98 11.48
C GLY A 685 1.36 4.14 12.45
N PRO A 686 0.25 4.89 12.42
CA PRO A 686 -0.09 5.90 13.41
C PRO A 686 -0.25 5.31 14.82
N ASP A 687 -0.17 6.15 15.85
CA ASP A 687 -0.19 5.68 17.24
C ASP A 687 -1.56 5.23 17.77
N MET A 688 -2.65 5.59 17.08
CA MET A 688 -4.04 5.07 17.29
C MET A 688 -4.49 5.06 18.76
N LEU A 689 -4.36 6.21 19.45
CA LEU A 689 -4.66 6.30 20.87
C LEU A 689 -6.14 6.07 21.17
N TYR A 690 -7.04 6.65 20.39
CA TYR A 690 -8.48 6.61 20.61
C TYR A 690 -9.24 6.56 19.28
N HIS A 691 -10.20 5.63 19.12
CA HIS A 691 -11.07 5.55 17.95
C HIS A 691 -12.21 6.59 18.04
N TRP A 692 -12.26 7.50 17.08
CA TRP A 692 -13.26 8.54 16.97
C TRP A 692 -14.08 8.47 15.67
N GLY A 693 -13.83 7.46 14.85
CA GLY A 693 -14.44 7.31 13.52
C GLY A 693 -15.96 7.22 13.53
N ASP A 694 -16.55 6.78 14.65
CA ASP A 694 -17.99 6.56 14.77
C ASP A 694 -18.79 7.86 15.01
N TRP A 695 -18.16 8.88 15.61
CA TRP A 695 -18.84 10.13 15.96
C TRP A 695 -18.25 11.38 15.27
N LEU A 696 -17.05 11.29 14.73
CA LEU A 696 -16.42 12.41 14.03
C LEU A 696 -16.98 12.50 12.60
N TRP A 697 -17.22 13.72 12.12
CA TRP A 697 -17.72 13.97 10.78
C TRP A 697 -16.91 13.23 9.71
N ASP A 698 -17.58 12.62 8.75
CA ASP A 698 -16.96 11.83 7.67
C ASP A 698 -15.91 12.60 6.88
N TYR A 699 -16.02 13.91 6.77
CA TYR A 699 -15.02 14.76 6.11
C TYR A 699 -13.67 14.73 6.84
N LEU A 700 -13.64 14.63 8.15
CA LEU A 700 -12.43 14.58 8.96
C LEU A 700 -11.96 13.14 9.19
N SER A 701 -12.87 12.27 9.61
CA SER A 701 -12.56 10.84 9.83
C SER A 701 -12.58 10.05 8.51
N GLY A 702 -13.57 10.33 7.65
CA GLY A 702 -13.84 9.74 6.35
C GLY A 702 -13.96 8.23 6.41
N ARG A 703 -14.41 7.69 7.54
CA ARG A 703 -14.39 6.25 7.81
C ARG A 703 -13.07 5.60 7.34
N GLY A 704 -11.95 6.33 7.50
CA GLY A 704 -10.61 5.94 7.11
C GLY A 704 -9.93 6.76 6.01
N THR A 705 -10.63 7.53 5.19
CA THR A 705 -10.05 8.36 4.11
C THR A 705 -10.04 9.85 4.37
N GLY A 706 -10.75 10.33 5.38
CA GLY A 706 -10.76 11.73 5.80
C GLY A 706 -9.36 12.23 6.18
N TRP A 707 -9.21 13.52 6.34
CA TRP A 707 -7.91 14.17 6.58
C TRP A 707 -7.18 13.65 7.81
N LEU A 708 -7.91 13.39 8.90
CA LEU A 708 -7.34 12.94 10.18
C LEU A 708 -7.37 11.40 10.33
N GLY A 709 -8.27 10.71 9.63
CA GLY A 709 -8.46 9.28 9.76
C GLY A 709 -9.34 8.88 10.95
N PRO A 710 -9.58 7.57 11.16
CA PRO A 710 -10.55 7.09 12.14
C PRO A 710 -10.05 7.12 13.60
N TYR A 711 -8.77 7.45 13.82
CA TYR A 711 -8.15 7.45 15.16
C TYR A 711 -7.55 8.80 15.50
N PHE A 712 -7.70 9.20 16.77
CA PHE A 712 -6.94 10.28 17.36
C PHE A 712 -5.51 9.82 17.64
N ASN A 713 -4.53 10.61 17.14
CA ASN A 713 -3.11 10.34 17.25
C ASN A 713 -2.45 11.44 18.09
N ILE A 714 -1.89 11.06 19.24
CA ILE A 714 -1.30 12.02 20.19
C ILE A 714 0.15 12.38 19.86
N LEU A 715 0.94 11.45 19.31
CA LEU A 715 2.35 11.70 19.01
C LEU A 715 2.57 12.86 18.03
N PRO A 716 1.78 13.00 16.95
CA PRO A 716 1.88 14.18 16.08
C PRO A 716 1.63 15.49 16.79
N VAL A 717 0.73 15.51 17.79
CA VAL A 717 0.46 16.71 18.60
C VAL A 717 1.72 17.12 19.40
N PHE A 718 2.40 16.14 20.03
CA PHE A 718 3.66 16.40 20.72
C PHE A 718 4.74 16.91 19.76
N VAL A 719 4.84 16.36 18.55
CA VAL A 719 5.78 16.82 17.52
C VAL A 719 5.55 18.31 17.21
N VAL A 720 4.28 18.70 16.99
CA VAL A 720 3.95 20.10 16.66
C VAL A 720 4.24 21.04 17.82
N ILE A 721 3.92 20.64 19.05
CA ILE A 721 4.24 21.43 20.24
C ILE A 721 5.77 21.68 20.32
N LEU A 722 6.57 20.61 20.12
CA LEU A 722 8.03 20.75 20.13
C LEU A 722 8.53 21.63 18.98
N PHE A 723 7.94 21.54 17.80
CA PHE A 723 8.29 22.42 16.67
C PHE A 723 7.96 23.88 16.96
N LEU A 724 6.83 24.18 17.59
CA LEU A 724 6.50 25.55 17.99
C LEU A 724 7.46 26.09 19.06
N ILE A 725 7.86 25.24 20.02
CA ILE A 725 8.88 25.60 21.02
C ILE A 725 10.21 25.89 20.33
N GLN A 726 10.66 25.01 19.43
CA GLN A 726 11.88 25.21 18.66
C GLN A 726 11.81 26.49 17.81
N GLN A 727 10.71 26.70 17.10
CA GLN A 727 10.51 27.89 16.29
C GLN A 727 10.66 29.16 17.13
N LYS A 728 10.02 29.22 18.31
CA LYS A 728 10.14 30.36 19.22
C LYS A 728 11.56 30.53 19.76
N MET A 729 12.30 29.43 19.98
CA MET A 729 13.70 29.50 20.47
C MET A 729 14.70 29.91 19.37
N PHE A 730 14.42 29.55 18.11
CA PHE A 730 15.38 29.72 17.01
C PHE A 730 15.17 31.03 16.23
N MET A 731 13.97 31.59 16.23
CA MET A 731 13.68 32.83 15.54
C MET A 731 14.18 34.04 16.31
N PRO A 732 14.91 34.97 15.63
CA PRO A 732 15.22 36.25 16.20
C PRO A 732 13.94 37.08 16.36
N PRO A 733 13.93 38.06 17.32
CA PRO A 733 12.79 38.99 17.41
C PRO A 733 12.63 39.73 16.07
N PRO A 734 11.37 39.99 15.63
CA PRO A 734 11.14 40.67 14.36
C PRO A 734 11.69 42.10 14.40
N THR A 735 12.39 42.49 13.36
CA THR A 735 12.99 43.82 13.22
C THR A 735 12.05 44.82 12.54
N ASP A 736 11.04 44.33 11.85
CA ASP A 736 10.02 45.11 11.15
C ASP A 736 8.66 44.34 11.02
N GLU A 737 7.61 45.04 10.60
CA GLU A 737 6.27 44.50 10.44
C GLU A 737 6.20 43.33 9.42
N GLN A 738 7.01 43.43 8.35
CA GLN A 738 7.07 42.38 7.31
C GLN A 738 7.68 41.09 7.87
N GLN A 739 8.70 41.20 8.69
CA GLN A 739 9.31 40.05 9.34
C GLN A 739 8.38 39.46 10.40
N ALA A 740 7.65 40.31 11.15
CA ALA A 740 6.63 39.85 12.08
C ALA A 740 5.50 39.08 11.38
N LEU A 741 5.06 39.58 10.22
CA LEU A 741 4.05 38.86 9.40
C LEU A 741 4.61 37.53 8.89
N THR A 742 5.85 37.50 8.42
CA THR A 742 6.51 36.26 7.98
C THR A 742 6.58 35.23 9.11
N GLN A 743 6.90 35.65 10.32
CA GLN A 743 6.92 34.76 11.49
C GLN A 743 5.55 34.22 11.85
N LYS A 744 4.48 35.04 11.76
CA LYS A 744 3.09 34.58 11.93
C LYS A 744 2.73 33.56 10.88
N ILE A 745 3.01 33.80 9.61
CA ILE A 745 2.77 32.85 8.52
C ILE A 745 3.47 31.54 8.78
N MET A 746 4.74 31.55 9.17
CA MET A 746 5.49 30.32 9.51
C MET A 746 4.85 29.57 10.69
N THR A 747 4.32 30.27 11.68
CA THR A 747 3.61 29.64 12.82
C THR A 747 2.33 28.95 12.35
N TYR A 748 1.54 29.63 11.52
CA TYR A 748 0.34 29.01 10.94
C TYR A 748 0.67 27.82 10.03
N MET A 749 1.75 27.88 9.25
CA MET A 749 2.24 26.75 8.48
C MET A 749 2.64 25.57 9.37
N THR A 750 3.30 25.82 10.50
CA THR A 750 3.63 24.77 11.47
C THR A 750 2.37 24.12 12.07
N LEU A 751 1.34 24.94 12.38
CA LEU A 751 0.05 24.40 12.83
C LEU A 751 -0.65 23.59 11.74
N MET A 752 -0.65 24.08 10.50
CA MET A 752 -1.21 23.34 9.36
C MET A 752 -0.49 22.02 9.12
N MET A 753 0.81 21.98 9.38
CA MET A 753 1.60 20.76 9.31
C MET A 753 1.07 19.67 10.26
N ALA A 754 0.46 20.02 11.40
CA ALA A 754 -0.17 19.07 12.31
C ALA A 754 -1.22 18.21 11.61
N VAL A 755 -2.03 18.81 10.74
CA VAL A 755 -3.07 18.11 9.99
C VAL A 755 -2.46 17.13 8.99
N PHE A 756 -1.40 17.51 8.28
CA PHE A 756 -0.73 16.65 7.31
C PHE A 756 0.04 15.51 7.97
N PHE A 757 0.61 15.77 9.14
CA PHE A 757 1.40 14.78 9.90
C PHE A 757 0.54 13.91 10.80
N PHE A 758 -0.77 14.13 10.87
CA PHE A 758 -1.64 13.42 11.81
C PHE A 758 -1.71 11.91 11.59
N ARG A 759 -1.42 11.45 10.35
CA ARG A 759 -1.46 10.04 9.94
C ARG A 759 -0.06 9.45 9.68
N VAL A 760 1.01 10.10 10.12
CA VAL A 760 2.36 9.55 9.93
C VAL A 760 2.63 8.41 10.90
N PRO A 761 3.55 7.49 10.54
CA PRO A 761 3.96 6.41 11.43
C PRO A 761 4.43 6.91 12.80
N ALA A 762 4.05 6.18 13.85
CA ALA A 762 4.47 6.48 15.22
C ALA A 762 6.00 6.50 15.37
N GLY A 763 6.71 5.60 14.67
CA GLY A 763 8.18 5.60 14.63
C GLY A 763 8.77 6.91 14.08
N LEU A 764 8.12 7.54 13.09
CA LEU A 764 8.55 8.86 12.60
C LEU A 764 8.29 9.96 13.61
N CYS A 765 7.20 9.91 14.36
CA CYS A 765 6.93 10.83 15.45
C CYS A 765 8.00 10.70 16.56
N VAL A 766 8.39 9.48 16.92
CA VAL A 766 9.48 9.22 17.89
C VAL A 766 10.79 9.84 17.38
N TYR A 767 11.10 9.68 16.09
CA TYR A 767 12.26 10.35 15.49
C TYR A 767 12.18 11.88 15.63
N PHE A 768 11.05 12.49 15.28
CA PHE A 768 10.90 13.95 15.39
C PHE A 768 10.99 14.45 16.82
N ILE A 769 10.35 13.76 17.77
CA ILE A 769 10.43 14.12 19.19
C ILE A 769 11.89 14.09 19.67
N THR A 770 12.59 12.98 19.43
CA THR A 770 13.99 12.80 19.81
C THR A 770 14.90 13.85 19.13
N SER A 771 14.70 14.06 17.84
CA SER A 771 15.43 15.03 17.04
C SER A 771 15.21 16.48 17.52
N SER A 772 13.99 16.81 17.94
CA SER A 772 13.62 18.12 18.48
C SER A 772 14.23 18.35 19.86
N LEU A 773 14.16 17.37 20.74
CA LEU A 773 14.79 17.41 22.06
C LEU A 773 16.31 17.58 21.95
N TRP A 774 16.96 16.85 21.03
CA TRP A 774 18.38 17.03 20.72
C TRP A 774 18.69 18.47 20.28
N GLY A 775 17.91 19.01 19.33
CA GLY A 775 18.10 20.39 18.83
C GLY A 775 17.91 21.44 19.92
N ILE A 776 17.00 21.26 20.86
CA ILE A 776 16.80 22.11 22.03
C ILE A 776 18.04 22.01 22.96
N ALA A 777 18.49 20.81 23.29
CA ALA A 777 19.66 20.57 24.12
C ALA A 777 20.93 21.17 23.51
N GLU A 778 21.14 20.94 22.20
CA GLU A 778 22.26 21.53 21.45
C GLU A 778 22.29 23.06 21.55
N ARG A 779 21.14 23.72 21.41
CA ARG A 779 21.03 25.16 21.51
C ARG A 779 21.38 25.69 22.93
N ILE A 780 20.89 24.98 23.95
CA ILE A 780 21.21 25.31 25.34
C ILE A 780 22.72 25.19 25.61
N ILE A 781 23.34 24.14 25.09
CA ILE A 781 24.78 23.89 25.21
C ILE A 781 25.56 24.97 24.48
N VAL A 782 25.23 25.27 23.23
CA VAL A 782 25.90 26.31 22.45
C VAL A 782 25.79 27.67 23.13
N LYS A 783 24.62 28.04 23.67
CA LYS A 783 24.41 29.29 24.39
C LYS A 783 25.25 29.39 25.68
N LYS A 784 25.47 28.27 26.37
CA LYS A 784 26.27 28.20 27.58
C LYS A 784 27.80 28.19 27.32
N THR A 785 28.22 27.58 26.19
CA THR A 785 29.64 27.36 25.89
C THR A 785 30.29 28.50 25.09
N LEU A 786 29.48 29.31 24.41
CA LEU A 786 29.98 30.49 23.72
C LEU A 786 29.84 31.70 24.63
N PRO A 787 30.97 32.28 25.14
CA PRO A 787 30.92 33.55 25.85
C PRO A 787 30.42 34.63 24.88
N SER A 788 29.43 35.39 25.30
CA SER A 788 28.96 36.60 24.61
C SER A 788 30.10 37.64 24.53
N LYS A 789 31.05 37.46 23.60
CA LYS A 789 31.90 38.55 23.14
C LYS A 789 31.04 39.34 22.19
N SER A 790 30.62 40.53 22.66
CA SER A 790 29.90 41.49 21.84
C SER A 790 30.70 41.72 20.56
N VAL A 791 30.17 41.31 19.40
CA VAL A 791 30.75 41.60 18.07
C VAL A 791 30.87 43.12 17.85
N LEU A 792 30.10 43.91 18.59
CA LEU A 792 30.16 45.36 18.65
C LEU A 792 31.45 45.91 19.28
N ALA A 793 32.14 45.20 20.16
CA ALA A 793 33.41 45.63 20.72
C ALA A 793 34.58 45.54 19.72
N ALA A 794 34.45 44.78 18.64
CA ALA A 794 35.48 44.65 17.61
C ALA A 794 35.34 45.65 16.45
N THR A 795 34.23 46.41 16.38
CA THR A 795 33.98 47.39 15.30
C THR A 795 33.97 48.86 15.75
N GLY A 796 34.24 49.13 17.03
CA GLY A 796 34.24 50.49 17.63
C GLY A 796 35.61 50.92 18.17
N GLY A 797 36.65 51.03 17.32
CA GLY A 797 37.96 51.50 17.69
C GLY A 797 38.86 51.62 16.47
N ASP A 798 38.87 52.85 15.93
CA ASP A 798 39.94 53.52 15.21
C ASP A 798 40.96 52.72 14.38
N SER A 799 41.03 53.15 13.12
CA SER A 799 42.18 53.15 12.19
C SER A 799 43.22 52.00 12.29
N GLY A 800 43.24 51.14 11.37
CA GLY A 800 44.47 50.67 10.76
C GLY A 800 45.19 49.52 11.40
N THR A 801 44.63 48.33 11.35
CA THR A 801 45.45 47.12 11.17
C THR A 801 44.56 46.03 10.58
N VAL A 802 44.85 45.72 9.35
CA VAL A 802 44.32 44.50 8.68
C VAL A 802 44.90 43.32 9.45
N ILE A 803 44.08 42.71 10.33
CA ILE A 803 44.42 41.40 10.87
C ILE A 803 44.09 40.38 9.78
N ASP A 804 45.17 39.93 9.18
CA ASP A 804 45.19 38.81 8.22
C ASP A 804 44.59 37.58 8.89
N ALA A 805 43.32 37.27 8.56
CA ALA A 805 42.61 36.08 8.99
C ALA A 805 42.97 34.86 8.10
N THR A 806 44.26 34.69 7.81
CA THR A 806 44.81 33.50 7.17
C THR A 806 45.39 32.56 8.23
N ALA A 807 44.55 32.10 9.12
CA ALA A 807 44.93 30.91 9.91
C ALA A 807 43.77 29.97 9.96
N THR A 808 44.00 28.84 9.30
CA THR A 808 43.15 27.60 9.25
C THR A 808 41.82 27.68 8.49
N ALA A 809 41.87 28.02 7.20
CA ALA A 809 40.97 27.45 6.23
C ALA A 809 41.49 26.05 5.89
N THR A 810 41.02 25.02 6.61
CA THR A 810 41.04 23.66 6.11
C THR A 810 40.34 23.65 4.73
N LYS A 811 41.08 23.22 3.70
CA LYS A 811 40.60 23.06 2.31
C LYS A 811 39.21 22.43 2.34
N PRO A 812 38.21 22.98 1.64
CA PRO A 812 36.95 22.29 1.46
C PRO A 812 37.26 21.00 0.72
N ALA A 813 36.75 19.88 1.25
CA ALA A 813 36.74 18.60 0.58
C ALA A 813 35.86 18.69 -0.69
N GLY A 814 36.43 19.21 -1.77
CA GLY A 814 35.78 19.47 -3.05
C GLY A 814 35.53 18.21 -3.87
N GLY A 815 35.74 17.02 -3.30
CA GLY A 815 35.48 15.74 -3.97
C GLY A 815 34.07 15.23 -3.84
N PHE A 816 33.42 15.45 -2.69
CA PHE A 816 32.15 14.84 -2.40
C PHE A 816 30.96 15.54 -3.10
N ALA A 817 31.00 16.88 -3.17
CA ALA A 817 29.93 17.65 -3.84
C ALA A 817 29.95 17.49 -5.36
N LYS A 818 31.13 17.37 -5.99
CA LYS A 818 31.23 17.08 -7.43
C LYS A 818 30.75 15.66 -7.75
N SER A 819 31.14 14.65 -6.96
CA SER A 819 30.70 13.26 -7.15
C SER A 819 29.18 13.10 -6.93
N PHE A 820 28.56 13.89 -6.05
CA PHE A 820 27.13 13.86 -5.80
C PHE A 820 26.33 14.52 -6.93
N ALA A 821 26.78 15.66 -7.43
CA ALA A 821 26.16 16.33 -8.58
C ALA A 821 26.27 15.51 -9.87
N ASP A 822 27.38 14.82 -10.08
CA ASP A 822 27.58 13.95 -11.24
C ASP A 822 26.70 12.70 -11.17
N ARG A 823 26.50 12.09 -10.01
CA ARG A 823 25.59 10.95 -9.83
C ARG A 823 24.12 11.31 -10.01
N ILE A 824 23.70 12.51 -9.57
CA ILE A 824 22.34 13.01 -9.84
C ILE A 824 22.12 13.22 -11.33
N ARG A 825 23.14 13.74 -12.04
CA ARG A 825 23.08 13.95 -13.49
C ARG A 825 23.02 12.64 -14.28
N GLU A 826 23.70 11.60 -13.81
CA GLU A 826 23.70 10.25 -14.41
C GLU A 826 22.36 9.53 -14.17
N GLN A 827 21.69 9.76 -13.05
CA GLN A 827 20.35 9.22 -12.78
C GLN A 827 19.20 9.95 -13.49
N MET A 828 19.40 11.22 -13.84
CA MET A 828 18.37 12.00 -14.54
C MET A 828 18.43 11.88 -16.06
N ASN A 829 19.46 11.25 -16.62
CA ASN A 829 19.57 11.07 -18.09
C ASN A 829 20.20 9.71 -18.46
N PRO A 830 19.43 8.60 -18.42
CA PRO A 830 19.95 7.26 -18.68
C PRO A 830 20.29 6.93 -20.14
N GLU A 831 20.05 7.84 -21.10
CA GLU A 831 20.15 7.57 -22.55
C GLU A 831 21.27 8.31 -23.30
N ALA A 832 22.27 8.86 -22.64
CA ALA A 832 23.40 9.46 -23.36
C ALA A 832 24.47 8.39 -23.67
N PRO A 833 24.82 8.12 -24.94
CA PRO A 833 25.85 7.15 -25.29
C PRO A 833 27.21 7.61 -24.76
N LYS A 834 27.92 6.69 -24.11
CA LYS A 834 29.29 6.91 -23.62
C LYS A 834 30.21 7.27 -24.78
N ALA A 835 30.76 8.47 -24.77
CA ALA A 835 31.81 8.86 -25.68
C ALA A 835 33.08 8.03 -25.42
N LEU A 836 33.59 7.37 -26.47
CA LEU A 836 34.86 6.64 -26.46
C LEU A 836 36.01 7.61 -26.19
N PRO A 837 37.04 7.18 -25.44
CA PRO A 837 38.19 8.04 -25.16
C PRO A 837 39.01 8.28 -26.44
N PRO A 838 39.61 9.48 -26.61
CA PRO A 838 40.36 9.82 -27.82
C PRO A 838 41.61 9.00 -27.93
N ASN A 839 41.75 8.33 -29.08
CA ASN A 839 42.88 7.52 -29.50
C ASN A 839 44.16 8.37 -29.62
N LYS A 840 45.14 8.13 -28.75
CA LYS A 840 46.49 8.75 -28.86
C LYS A 840 47.19 8.22 -30.08
N ARG A 841 47.17 9.00 -31.20
CA ARG A 841 48.05 8.77 -32.34
C ARG A 841 49.52 9.00 -31.93
N LYS A 842 50.31 7.97 -31.95
CA LYS A 842 51.76 8.01 -31.88
C LYS A 842 52.28 8.68 -33.17
N ARG A 843 53.06 9.75 -33.03
CA ARG A 843 53.84 10.31 -34.11
C ARG A 843 55.00 9.36 -34.48
N PRO A 844 55.31 9.09 -35.75
CA PRO A 844 56.50 8.36 -36.11
C PRO A 844 57.69 9.31 -36.08
N THR A 845 58.70 8.97 -35.31
CA THR A 845 60.02 9.58 -35.40
C THR A 845 60.73 8.99 -36.59
N GLY A 846 61.04 9.84 -37.56
CA GLY A 846 61.89 9.52 -38.69
C GLY A 846 63.35 9.43 -38.22
N LYS A 847 64.05 8.45 -38.72
CA LYS A 847 65.48 8.49 -39.00
C LYS A 847 65.74 7.65 -40.25
N ARG A 848 66.34 8.32 -41.25
CA ARG A 848 67.09 7.86 -42.41
C ARG A 848 66.71 6.53 -43.11
#